data_6df0a5ef01a5a78dcd76e0104a27f184
#
_entry.id   6df0a5ef01a5a78dcd76e0104a27f184
#
_cell.length_a   1.000
_cell.length_b   1.000
_cell.length_c   1.000
_cell.angle_alpha   90.00
_cell.angle_beta   90.00
_cell.angle_gamma   90.00
#
_symmetry.space_group_name_H-M   'P 1'
#
loop_
_entity.id
_entity.type
_entity.pdbx_description
1 polymer ?
#
loop_
_entity_poly.entity_id
_entity_poly.type
_entity_poly.pdbx_seq_one_letter_code
_entity_poly.pdbx_strand_id
1 'polypeptide(L)'
;MSRPRLRAVAVSVLLACWLLAGSVVFVTPAAAATIEVDNTLAQTDTKGEVDVKTQVTVPSEVTSLEITIPEDTDVYETEGFRQSGTDGRTYEWTGGTDRPFVRYDLAGNRTIDRGSGEQFLYAITDEWAVVRSPSIDVRATGIRLNINRSNHVDGEGVAGRHITYLGAYEEHTRQAAGQRFRLIESEHGDMRDDPEAVLDSLAHAAEQFETGARDDSVLVIAAPSNVDWAATGVQRGDSDMWVRDDERLDSARNTWVHEYIHTRQDYDRTEATRWTIEGMADYYAALLTYEQGRIDFETFQAQMEDGASDRYSDVQLSDPATWENTRANYEKGALVFGHLDRRLRADADTTLAAAIAEFNDPGTELTQQRFLDAIETTGNADVRGDAERYTETTETPPVWSREQHLDAFGGADIRYEFSGFAVSGPYREASLDSPRVVTAETLETTVRIRNVGTESGQYTAELRVDGETVGERTGTLAADEETTVTFQRGFETAGEYELSVGSTTTTAVVEAPAEPTVTDLTVDPAAPALGESVTLRATVASSADRPADGDVTFAVDGEPIATKRVQLGDGSVTVEATTAFEEPGEHTVTAGDRSTTVSVTAATATPGGTSVTTSEPTERRSDGTARPTTPTDGAGSGFGPVAAVIAALAAVVLFRRQ
;
A
#
# COMPACT_ATOMS: atom_id res chain seq x y z
N MET A 1 68.86 -10.35 10.81
CA MET A 1 69.88 -11.37 11.15
C MET A 1 69.19 -12.64 11.60
N SER A 2 69.44 -13.73 10.83
CA SER A 2 69.51 -15.14 11.14
C SER A 2 68.20 -15.85 11.67
N ARG A 3 67.59 -16.58 10.77
CA ARG A 3 66.88 -17.85 11.05
C ARG A 3 67.87 -18.93 11.50
N PRO A 4 67.48 -19.97 12.27
CA PRO A 4 67.67 -21.29 11.67
C PRO A 4 66.42 -22.22 11.77
N ARG A 5 66.41 -23.10 10.76
CA ARG A 5 65.60 -24.29 10.58
C ARG A 5 65.96 -25.37 11.61
N LEU A 6 65.01 -26.17 12.08
CA LEU A 6 65.29 -27.49 12.63
C LEU A 6 64.29 -28.55 12.18
N ARG A 7 64.79 -29.64 11.86
CA ARG A 7 64.47 -30.86 11.15
C ARG A 7 63.43 -31.72 11.90
N ALA A 8 62.68 -32.47 11.09
CA ALA A 8 61.91 -33.63 11.44
C ALA A 8 62.79 -34.77 12.04
N VAL A 9 62.24 -35.45 13.03
CA VAL A 9 62.67 -36.82 13.42
C VAL A 9 61.41 -37.66 13.55
N ALA A 10 61.27 -38.62 12.65
CA ALA A 10 60.37 -39.74 12.73
C ALA A 10 60.91 -40.76 13.71
N VAL A 11 60.11 -41.21 14.67
CA VAL A 11 60.34 -42.39 15.48
C VAL A 11 59.16 -43.34 15.32
N SER A 12 59.38 -44.40 14.57
CA SER A 12 58.54 -45.57 14.48
C SER A 12 58.76 -46.42 15.77
N VAL A 13 57.70 -46.69 16.52
CA VAL A 13 57.68 -47.75 17.54
C VAL A 13 56.53 -48.68 17.20
N LEU A 14 56.92 -49.83 16.65
CA LEU A 14 56.12 -51.07 16.60
C LEU A 14 56.00 -51.65 17.99
N LEU A 15 54.84 -51.84 18.51
CA LEU A 15 54.52 -52.80 19.56
C LEU A 15 53.21 -53.50 19.25
N ALA A 16 53.36 -54.77 18.91
CA ALA A 16 52.29 -55.72 18.83
C ALA A 16 51.79 -56.06 20.26
N CYS A 17 50.53 -56.01 20.51
CA CYS A 17 49.87 -56.70 21.63
C CYS A 17 48.40 -56.98 21.36
N TRP A 18 48.15 -58.25 21.14
CA TRP A 18 46.99 -59.04 21.58
C TRP A 18 45.58 -58.67 21.16
N LEU A 19 45.06 -59.49 20.28
CA LEU A 19 43.68 -59.79 20.02
C LEU A 19 42.94 -60.16 21.33
N LEU A 20 42.12 -59.22 21.85
CA LEU A 20 40.94 -59.53 22.63
C LEU A 20 39.74 -59.06 21.76
N ALA A 21 39.10 -60.02 21.10
CA ALA A 21 37.83 -59.83 20.43
C ALA A 21 36.74 -59.52 21.46
N GLY A 22 36.70 -58.29 21.92
CA GLY A 22 35.49 -57.73 22.53
C GLY A 22 34.58 -57.28 21.40
N SER A 23 33.51 -58.01 21.17
CA SER A 23 32.38 -57.55 20.30
C SER A 23 31.83 -56.25 20.92
N VAL A 24 32.31 -55.12 20.44
CA VAL A 24 31.61 -53.85 20.67
C VAL A 24 30.35 -53.95 19.87
N VAL A 25 29.25 -54.33 20.52
CA VAL A 25 27.91 -54.15 19.98
C VAL A 25 27.70 -52.63 19.86
N PHE A 26 27.89 -52.10 18.64
CA PHE A 26 27.36 -50.79 18.31
C PHE A 26 25.85 -50.94 18.44
N VAL A 27 25.30 -50.57 19.59
CA VAL A 27 23.88 -50.30 19.69
C VAL A 27 23.65 -49.01 18.89
N THR A 28 23.33 -49.14 17.63
CA THR A 28 22.72 -48.03 16.88
C THR A 28 21.50 -47.61 17.70
N PRO A 29 21.39 -46.36 18.11
CA PRO A 29 20.15 -45.91 18.74
C PRO A 29 19.03 -46.28 17.79
N ALA A 30 18.06 -47.09 18.24
CA ALA A 30 16.88 -47.37 17.46
C ALA A 30 16.26 -46.02 17.09
N ALA A 31 16.02 -45.80 15.79
CA ALA A 31 15.32 -44.61 15.33
C ALA A 31 13.98 -44.53 16.08
N ALA A 32 13.59 -43.34 16.52
CA ALA A 32 12.27 -43.15 17.11
C ALA A 32 11.21 -43.47 16.05
N ALA A 33 10.20 -44.27 16.42
CA ALA A 33 9.07 -44.51 15.56
C ALA A 33 8.19 -43.23 15.54
N THR A 34 7.72 -42.84 14.35
CA THR A 34 6.90 -41.64 14.19
C THR A 34 5.45 -42.00 13.96
N ILE A 35 4.57 -41.50 14.80
CA ILE A 35 3.12 -41.51 14.59
C ILE A 35 2.78 -40.29 13.74
N GLU A 36 2.22 -40.50 12.55
CA GLU A 36 1.72 -39.43 11.68
C GLU A 36 0.23 -39.21 12.00
N VAL A 37 -0.15 -37.95 12.26
CA VAL A 37 -1.52 -37.53 12.46
C VAL A 37 -1.87 -36.54 11.36
N ASP A 38 -2.71 -36.97 10.42
CA ASP A 38 -3.11 -36.21 9.27
C ASP A 38 -4.56 -35.78 9.41
N ASN A 39 -4.81 -34.46 9.47
CA ASN A 39 -6.14 -33.89 9.43
C ASN A 39 -6.44 -33.45 7.98
N THR A 40 -7.58 -33.86 7.47
CA THR A 40 -8.10 -33.36 6.18
C THR A 40 -9.39 -32.62 6.45
N LEU A 41 -9.43 -31.34 6.07
CA LEU A 41 -10.60 -30.47 6.24
C LEU A 41 -11.31 -30.29 4.90
N ALA A 42 -12.63 -30.24 4.93
CA ALA A 42 -13.45 -29.90 3.78
C ALA A 42 -14.60 -28.98 4.18
N GLN A 43 -15.03 -28.15 3.24
CA GLN A 43 -16.23 -27.33 3.43
C GLN A 43 -17.46 -28.22 3.41
N THR A 44 -18.48 -27.91 4.20
CA THR A 44 -19.75 -28.63 4.26
C THR A 44 -20.89 -27.74 3.73
N ASP A 45 -22.04 -28.36 3.43
CA ASP A 45 -23.27 -27.61 3.14
C ASP A 45 -23.92 -27.00 4.39
N THR A 46 -23.37 -27.28 5.58
CA THR A 46 -23.86 -26.77 6.86
C THR A 46 -23.09 -25.53 7.27
N LYS A 47 -23.76 -24.39 7.34
CA LYS A 47 -23.18 -23.14 7.78
C LYS A 47 -22.62 -23.22 9.21
N GLY A 48 -21.37 -22.78 9.38
CA GLY A 48 -20.70 -22.78 10.67
C GLY A 48 -19.96 -24.08 11.02
N GLU A 49 -19.98 -25.08 10.14
CA GLU A 49 -19.35 -26.39 10.33
C GLU A 49 -18.38 -26.71 9.20
N VAL A 50 -17.30 -27.41 9.52
CA VAL A 50 -16.35 -28.01 8.56
C VAL A 50 -16.24 -29.50 8.82
N ASP A 51 -16.17 -30.31 7.76
CA ASP A 51 -15.88 -31.75 7.85
C ASP A 51 -14.39 -31.95 8.09
N VAL A 52 -14.05 -32.79 9.07
CA VAL A 52 -12.67 -33.15 9.41
C VAL A 52 -12.51 -34.64 9.46
N LYS A 53 -11.54 -35.16 8.69
CA LYS A 53 -11.04 -36.50 8.83
C LYS A 53 -9.68 -36.50 9.52
N THR A 54 -9.58 -37.02 10.74
CA THR A 54 -8.30 -37.25 11.42
C THR A 54 -7.88 -38.69 11.20
N GLN A 55 -6.82 -38.92 10.44
CA GLN A 55 -6.22 -40.23 10.20
C GLN A 55 -4.90 -40.36 10.92
N VAL A 56 -4.65 -41.49 11.57
CA VAL A 56 -3.39 -41.74 12.28
C VAL A 56 -2.67 -42.92 11.62
N THR A 57 -1.41 -42.72 11.27
CA THR A 57 -0.53 -43.82 10.85
C THR A 57 0.21 -44.35 12.06
N VAL A 58 -0.06 -45.62 12.43
CA VAL A 58 0.42 -46.24 13.66
C VAL A 58 1.57 -47.19 13.37
N PRO A 59 2.81 -46.87 13.78
CA PRO A 59 3.97 -47.76 13.64
C PRO A 59 3.82 -49.06 14.43
N SER A 60 4.47 -50.14 13.99
CA SER A 60 4.46 -51.45 14.62
C SER A 60 4.98 -51.47 16.07
N GLU A 61 5.75 -50.49 16.46
CA GLU A 61 6.31 -50.30 17.79
C GLU A 61 5.30 -49.77 18.80
N VAL A 62 4.17 -49.25 18.33
CA VAL A 62 3.08 -48.74 19.18
C VAL A 62 2.23 -49.89 19.68
N THR A 63 2.07 -49.98 20.98
CA THR A 63 1.30 -51.03 21.65
C THR A 63 -0.09 -50.59 22.11
N SER A 64 -0.29 -49.30 22.31
CA SER A 64 -1.59 -48.69 22.53
C SER A 64 -1.57 -47.26 22.04
N LEU A 65 -2.71 -46.78 21.55
CA LEU A 65 -2.91 -45.42 21.06
C LEU A 65 -4.30 -44.95 21.47
N GLU A 66 -4.34 -43.75 22.02
CA GLU A 66 -5.56 -43.01 22.32
C GLU A 66 -5.45 -41.60 21.72
N ILE A 67 -6.51 -41.14 21.12
CA ILE A 67 -6.63 -39.76 20.63
C ILE A 67 -7.80 -39.06 21.30
N THR A 68 -7.65 -37.75 21.53
CA THR A 68 -8.76 -36.89 21.96
C THR A 68 -8.96 -35.81 20.92
N ILE A 69 -10.14 -35.79 20.30
CA ILE A 69 -10.54 -34.82 19.30
C ILE A 69 -11.00 -33.51 19.96
N PRO A 70 -11.07 -32.37 19.21
CA PRO A 70 -11.50 -31.08 19.76
C PRO A 70 -12.90 -31.12 20.40
N GLU A 71 -13.22 -30.08 21.15
CA GLU A 71 -14.61 -29.80 21.58
C GLU A 71 -15.48 -29.36 20.41
N ASP A 72 -16.78 -29.35 20.61
CA ASP A 72 -17.77 -28.91 19.62
C ASP A 72 -17.70 -29.72 18.31
N THR A 73 -17.51 -31.06 18.45
CA THR A 73 -17.46 -32.01 17.33
C THR A 73 -18.62 -32.99 17.37
N ASP A 74 -19.15 -33.36 16.19
CA ASP A 74 -20.13 -34.44 16.01
C ASP A 74 -19.53 -35.55 15.13
N VAL A 75 -19.19 -36.70 15.80
CA VAL A 75 -18.52 -37.82 15.13
C VAL A 75 -19.56 -38.70 14.44
N TYR A 76 -19.39 -38.92 13.15
CA TYR A 76 -20.31 -39.69 12.36
C TYR A 76 -19.69 -40.94 11.70
N GLU A 77 -18.34 -41.03 11.62
CA GLU A 77 -17.65 -42.20 11.04
C GLU A 77 -16.33 -42.49 11.79
N THR A 78 -16.05 -43.77 12.03
CA THR A 78 -14.75 -44.20 12.58
C THR A 78 -14.34 -45.56 11.97
N GLU A 79 -13.03 -45.73 11.75
CA GLU A 79 -12.44 -47.04 11.42
C GLU A 79 -11.18 -47.25 12.29
N GLY A 80 -11.08 -48.44 12.88
CA GLY A 80 -9.93 -48.79 13.72
C GLY A 80 -9.86 -48.07 15.06
N PHE A 81 -10.80 -47.18 15.35
CA PHE A 81 -10.98 -46.53 16.63
C PHE A 81 -12.29 -46.93 17.27
N ARG A 82 -12.31 -46.94 18.60
CA ARG A 82 -13.52 -47.15 19.42
C ARG A 82 -13.56 -46.02 20.45
N GLN A 83 -14.72 -45.41 20.59
CA GLN A 83 -14.93 -44.40 21.61
C GLN A 83 -14.62 -44.99 23.02
N SER A 84 -13.80 -44.30 23.79
CA SER A 84 -13.41 -44.64 25.14
C SER A 84 -13.63 -43.40 26.02
N GLY A 85 -13.89 -43.63 27.30
CA GLY A 85 -14.16 -42.50 28.22
C GLY A 85 -15.63 -42.04 28.19
N THR A 86 -15.92 -41.04 29.04
CA THR A 86 -17.27 -40.50 29.28
C THR A 86 -17.45 -39.12 28.65
N ASP A 87 -16.39 -38.56 28.07
CA ASP A 87 -16.35 -37.21 27.47
C ASP A 87 -16.86 -37.16 26.04
N GLY A 88 -17.07 -38.33 25.38
CA GLY A 88 -17.49 -38.41 24.02
C GLY A 88 -16.41 -38.15 22.96
N ARG A 89 -15.23 -37.67 23.37
CA ARG A 89 -14.16 -37.15 22.51
C ARG A 89 -12.92 -38.03 22.45
N THR A 90 -12.80 -38.99 23.37
CA THR A 90 -11.63 -39.86 23.46
C THR A 90 -11.87 -41.16 22.72
N TYR A 91 -10.92 -41.56 21.86
CA TYR A 91 -10.98 -42.72 21.00
C TYR A 91 -9.74 -43.59 21.18
N GLU A 92 -9.94 -44.90 21.49
CA GLU A 92 -8.88 -45.88 21.64
C GLU A 92 -8.70 -46.68 20.36
N TRP A 93 -7.46 -46.89 19.94
CA TRP A 93 -7.11 -47.73 18.80
C TRP A 93 -7.39 -49.21 19.12
N THR A 94 -8.06 -49.88 18.20
CA THR A 94 -8.48 -51.30 18.38
C THR A 94 -7.42 -52.30 17.94
N GLY A 95 -6.34 -51.87 17.30
CA GLY A 95 -5.29 -52.74 16.74
C GLY A 95 -5.70 -53.42 15.41
N GLY A 96 -6.88 -53.14 14.87
CA GLY A 96 -7.40 -53.77 13.66
C GLY A 96 -6.84 -53.27 12.33
N THR A 97 -6.26 -52.08 12.35
CA THR A 97 -5.62 -51.40 11.19
C THR A 97 -4.46 -50.54 11.67
N ASP A 98 -3.46 -50.34 10.84
CA ASP A 98 -2.35 -49.41 11.07
C ASP A 98 -2.64 -47.98 10.62
N ARG A 99 -3.85 -47.75 10.03
CA ARG A 99 -4.31 -46.42 9.60
C ARG A 99 -5.74 -46.13 10.08
N PRO A 100 -5.98 -46.15 11.41
CA PRO A 100 -7.30 -45.81 11.94
C PRO A 100 -7.62 -44.33 11.69
N PHE A 101 -8.94 -44.02 11.59
CA PHE A 101 -9.42 -42.65 11.45
C PHE A 101 -10.70 -42.38 12.24
N VAL A 102 -10.93 -41.11 12.50
CA VAL A 102 -12.20 -40.54 13.00
C VAL A 102 -12.59 -39.41 12.07
N ARG A 103 -13.87 -39.37 11.67
CA ARG A 103 -14.44 -38.30 10.86
C ARG A 103 -15.57 -37.61 11.62
N TYR A 104 -15.54 -36.29 11.61
CA TYR A 104 -16.46 -35.49 12.43
C TYR A 104 -16.71 -34.13 11.80
N ASP A 105 -17.89 -33.58 12.06
CA ASP A 105 -18.18 -32.17 11.83
C ASP A 105 -17.66 -31.37 13.02
N LEU A 106 -16.90 -30.32 12.70
CA LEU A 106 -16.34 -29.38 13.67
C LEU A 106 -17.07 -28.05 13.53
N ALA A 107 -17.76 -27.62 14.61
CA ALA A 107 -18.28 -26.27 14.72
C ALA A 107 -17.12 -25.29 14.83
N GLY A 108 -16.78 -24.63 13.72
CA GLY A 108 -15.55 -23.84 13.60
C GLY A 108 -15.72 -22.35 13.85
N ASN A 109 -16.96 -21.83 13.86
CA ASN A 109 -17.21 -20.44 14.23
C ASN A 109 -16.75 -20.16 15.67
N ARG A 110 -15.99 -19.09 15.85
CA ARG A 110 -15.63 -18.57 17.19
C ARG A 110 -15.99 -17.10 17.23
N THR A 111 -16.87 -16.73 18.14
CA THR A 111 -17.40 -15.38 18.26
C THR A 111 -17.09 -14.77 19.63
N ILE A 112 -17.02 -13.45 19.67
CA ILE A 112 -16.93 -12.65 20.90
C ILE A 112 -18.12 -11.69 20.88
N ASP A 113 -18.91 -11.68 21.95
CA ASP A 113 -19.94 -10.67 22.16
C ASP A 113 -19.33 -9.43 22.84
N ARG A 114 -19.26 -8.32 22.11
CA ARG A 114 -18.81 -7.02 22.63
C ARG A 114 -19.97 -6.04 22.92
N GLY A 115 -21.20 -6.58 23.03
CA GLY A 115 -22.40 -5.76 23.31
C GLY A 115 -23.00 -5.07 22.09
N SER A 116 -22.34 -5.13 20.94
CA SER A 116 -22.86 -4.70 19.63
C SER A 116 -23.35 -5.88 18.77
N GLY A 117 -23.18 -7.10 19.24
CA GLY A 117 -23.48 -8.35 18.56
C GLY A 117 -22.30 -9.33 18.61
N GLU A 118 -22.51 -10.51 18.05
CA GLU A 118 -21.46 -11.51 17.88
C GLU A 118 -20.51 -11.10 16.76
N GLN A 119 -19.23 -11.01 17.07
CA GLN A 119 -18.15 -10.73 16.12
C GLN A 119 -17.25 -11.96 16.01
N PHE A 120 -16.78 -12.27 14.79
CA PHE A 120 -16.02 -13.48 14.53
C PHE A 120 -14.53 -13.34 14.82
N LEU A 121 -13.92 -14.34 15.48
CA LEU A 121 -12.48 -14.59 15.44
C LEU A 121 -12.11 -15.63 14.38
N TYR A 122 -13.02 -16.58 14.13
CA TYR A 122 -12.99 -17.56 13.05
C TYR A 122 -14.39 -17.65 12.47
N ALA A 123 -14.50 -17.67 11.16
CA ALA A 123 -15.76 -17.59 10.46
C ALA A 123 -15.86 -18.67 9.39
N ILE A 124 -17.05 -19.29 9.28
CA ILE A 124 -17.42 -20.24 8.23
C ILE A 124 -18.68 -19.69 7.56
N THR A 125 -18.57 -19.38 6.29
CA THR A 125 -19.66 -18.93 5.42
C THR A 125 -20.08 -20.08 4.48
N ASP A 126 -20.98 -19.79 3.57
CA ASP A 126 -21.40 -20.75 2.54
C ASP A 126 -20.35 -20.88 1.40
N GLU A 127 -19.42 -19.92 1.28
CA GLU A 127 -18.48 -19.81 0.16
C GLU A 127 -17.02 -19.97 0.58
N TRP A 128 -16.69 -19.56 1.80
CA TRP A 128 -15.33 -19.62 2.34
C TRP A 128 -15.33 -19.83 3.86
N ALA A 129 -14.19 -20.27 4.38
CA ALA A 129 -13.98 -20.37 5.81
C ALA A 129 -12.53 -20.01 6.19
N VAL A 130 -12.37 -19.28 7.31
CA VAL A 130 -11.12 -19.15 8.06
C VAL A 130 -11.34 -19.83 9.39
N VAL A 131 -10.64 -20.93 9.65
CA VAL A 131 -10.86 -21.76 10.83
C VAL A 131 -9.54 -22.05 11.54
N ARG A 132 -9.62 -22.34 12.82
CA ARG A 132 -8.49 -22.90 13.56
C ARG A 132 -8.30 -24.36 13.10
N SER A 133 -7.06 -24.69 12.69
CA SER A 133 -6.72 -26.09 12.34
C SER A 133 -6.91 -26.99 13.56
N PRO A 134 -7.47 -28.23 13.39
CA PRO A 134 -7.76 -29.11 14.47
C PRO A 134 -6.51 -29.51 15.26
N SER A 135 -6.57 -29.42 16.57
CA SER A 135 -5.52 -29.89 17.48
C SER A 135 -5.98 -31.17 18.16
N ILE A 136 -5.26 -32.25 17.90
CA ILE A 136 -5.57 -33.59 18.39
C ILE A 136 -4.55 -33.94 19.49
N ASP A 137 -5.02 -34.28 20.68
CA ASP A 137 -4.18 -34.87 21.70
C ASP A 137 -3.95 -36.36 21.40
N VAL A 138 -2.69 -36.78 21.46
CA VAL A 138 -2.30 -38.15 21.19
C VAL A 138 -1.55 -38.71 22.37
N ARG A 139 -2.03 -39.80 22.90
CA ARG A 139 -1.36 -40.60 23.94
C ARG A 139 -1.04 -41.96 23.37
N ALA A 140 0.23 -42.34 23.38
CA ALA A 140 0.66 -43.60 22.85
C ALA A 140 1.68 -44.29 23.77
N THR A 141 1.67 -45.62 23.78
CA THR A 141 2.66 -46.42 24.49
C THR A 141 3.51 -47.16 23.46
N GLY A 142 4.83 -47.01 23.58
CA GLY A 142 5.81 -47.62 22.71
C GLY A 142 7.23 -47.22 23.08
N ILE A 143 8.21 -47.64 22.28
CA ILE A 143 9.62 -47.31 22.48
C ILE A 143 9.98 -46.09 21.67
N ARG A 144 10.31 -44.94 22.31
CA ARG A 144 10.76 -43.69 21.65
C ARG A 144 9.84 -43.29 20.53
N LEU A 145 8.71 -42.66 20.85
CA LEU A 145 7.72 -42.23 19.91
C LEU A 145 7.90 -40.71 19.64
N ASN A 146 7.85 -40.33 18.37
CA ASN A 146 7.62 -38.96 17.92
C ASN A 146 6.20 -38.87 17.37
N ILE A 147 5.59 -37.67 17.42
CA ILE A 147 4.30 -37.39 16.82
C ILE A 147 4.50 -36.27 15.84
N ASN A 148 4.20 -36.54 14.58
CA ASN A 148 4.16 -35.56 13.51
C ASN A 148 2.71 -35.23 13.17
N ARG A 149 2.39 -33.95 12.92
CA ARG A 149 1.04 -33.50 12.61
C ARG A 149 1.05 -32.73 11.31
N SER A 150 0.10 -33.00 10.45
CA SER A 150 -0.14 -32.26 9.20
C SER A 150 -1.60 -31.97 9.02
N ASN A 151 -1.90 -30.86 8.33
CA ASN A 151 -3.24 -30.48 7.94
C ASN A 151 -3.31 -30.36 6.42
N HIS A 152 -4.42 -30.78 5.83
CA HIS A 152 -4.69 -30.77 4.40
C HIS A 152 -6.10 -30.26 4.15
N VAL A 153 -6.35 -29.77 2.95
CA VAL A 153 -7.70 -29.41 2.50
C VAL A 153 -8.12 -30.40 1.41
N ASP A 154 -9.35 -30.89 1.50
CA ASP A 154 -10.03 -31.65 0.43
C ASP A 154 -10.92 -30.68 -0.34
N GLY A 155 -10.48 -30.26 -1.52
CA GLY A 155 -11.08 -29.22 -2.32
C GLY A 155 -10.19 -27.97 -2.45
N GLU A 156 -10.79 -26.81 -2.64
CA GLU A 156 -10.08 -25.52 -2.72
C GLU A 156 -9.80 -24.98 -1.32
N GLY A 157 -8.56 -24.55 -1.09
CA GLY A 157 -8.13 -24.00 0.18
C GLY A 157 -6.68 -24.28 0.53
N VAL A 158 -6.23 -23.75 1.64
CA VAL A 158 -4.86 -23.88 2.15
C VAL A 158 -4.88 -24.20 3.64
N ALA A 159 -4.23 -25.29 4.02
CA ALA A 159 -4.05 -25.65 5.43
C ALA A 159 -2.68 -25.15 5.93
N GLY A 160 -2.72 -24.35 7.00
CA GLY A 160 -1.57 -24.05 7.83
C GLY A 160 -1.45 -25.01 9.01
N ARG A 161 -0.43 -24.78 9.82
CA ARG A 161 -0.25 -25.56 11.06
C ARG A 161 -1.35 -25.27 12.08
N HIS A 162 -1.77 -24.02 12.17
CA HIS A 162 -2.70 -23.50 13.18
C HIS A 162 -3.97 -22.87 12.61
N ILE A 163 -3.93 -22.40 11.36
CA ILE A 163 -5.06 -21.77 10.67
C ILE A 163 -5.23 -22.42 9.30
N THR A 164 -6.48 -22.69 8.92
CA THR A 164 -6.83 -23.23 7.61
C THR A 164 -7.82 -22.28 6.92
N TYR A 165 -7.57 -22.00 5.65
CA TYR A 165 -8.50 -21.35 4.75
C TYR A 165 -9.15 -22.40 3.84
N LEU A 166 -10.47 -22.33 3.70
CA LEU A 166 -11.27 -23.12 2.76
C LEU A 166 -11.99 -22.17 1.80
N GLY A 167 -11.96 -22.44 0.52
CA GLY A 167 -12.57 -21.63 -0.53
C GLY A 167 -11.59 -21.33 -1.67
N ALA A 168 -12.10 -20.73 -2.74
CA ALA A 168 -11.29 -20.31 -3.88
C ALA A 168 -10.33 -19.15 -3.50
N TYR A 169 -9.10 -19.20 -4.03
CA TYR A 169 -8.05 -18.25 -3.65
C TYR A 169 -6.97 -18.10 -4.74
N GLU A 170 -6.22 -17.00 -4.67
CA GLU A 170 -4.92 -16.83 -5.33
C GLU A 170 -3.79 -16.87 -4.27
N GLU A 171 -2.67 -17.54 -4.58
CA GLU A 171 -1.51 -17.59 -3.68
C GLU A 171 -0.36 -16.75 -4.24
N HIS A 172 0.04 -15.73 -3.49
CA HIS A 172 1.22 -14.91 -3.74
C HIS A 172 2.35 -15.33 -2.81
N THR A 173 3.59 -15.34 -3.30
CA THR A 173 4.72 -15.82 -2.48
C THR A 173 5.94 -14.93 -2.58
N ARG A 174 6.64 -14.72 -1.44
CA ARG A 174 7.91 -13.99 -1.34
C ARG A 174 8.90 -14.73 -0.47
N GLN A 175 10.19 -14.67 -0.85
CA GLN A 175 11.29 -15.17 -0.02
C GLN A 175 12.02 -13.99 0.60
N ALA A 176 12.13 -13.95 1.93
CA ALA A 176 12.91 -12.95 2.64
C ALA A 176 13.43 -13.51 3.96
N ALA A 177 14.62 -13.09 4.38
CA ALA A 177 15.25 -13.44 5.66
C ALA A 177 15.23 -14.96 5.99
N GLY A 178 15.31 -15.83 4.96
CA GLY A 178 15.27 -17.29 5.11
C GLY A 178 13.87 -17.89 5.28
N GLN A 179 12.80 -17.09 5.23
CA GLN A 179 11.41 -17.52 5.32
C GLN A 179 10.70 -17.41 3.96
N ARG A 180 9.73 -18.29 3.71
CA ARG A 180 8.79 -18.18 2.60
C ARG A 180 7.46 -17.64 3.11
N PHE A 181 7.12 -16.42 2.73
CA PHE A 181 5.80 -15.85 2.92
C PHE A 181 4.84 -16.39 1.87
N ARG A 182 3.65 -16.80 2.31
CA ARG A 182 2.56 -17.29 1.47
C ARG A 182 1.32 -16.49 1.79
N LEU A 183 1.00 -15.50 0.97
CA LEU A 183 -0.21 -14.71 1.11
C LEU A 183 -1.34 -15.37 0.32
N ILE A 184 -2.43 -15.65 1.00
CA ILE A 184 -3.65 -16.23 0.45
C ILE A 184 -4.67 -15.12 0.31
N GLU A 185 -4.90 -14.73 -0.93
CA GLU A 185 -5.94 -13.80 -1.32
C GLU A 185 -7.21 -14.59 -1.64
N SER A 186 -8.27 -14.33 -0.87
CA SER A 186 -9.57 -14.99 -1.08
C SER A 186 -10.26 -14.41 -2.32
N GLU A 187 -10.81 -15.26 -3.22
CA GLU A 187 -11.65 -14.78 -4.32
C GLU A 187 -13.00 -14.17 -3.85
N HIS A 188 -13.33 -14.30 -2.57
CA HIS A 188 -14.52 -13.73 -1.93
C HIS A 188 -14.23 -12.45 -1.14
N GLY A 189 -12.99 -11.96 -1.18
CA GLY A 189 -12.52 -10.73 -0.59
C GLY A 189 -12.21 -9.66 -1.64
N ASP A 190 -11.79 -8.49 -1.18
CA ASP A 190 -11.33 -7.38 -2.02
C ASP A 190 -10.18 -6.69 -1.25
N MET A 191 -8.94 -7.15 -1.50
CA MET A 191 -7.77 -6.61 -0.82
C MET A 191 -7.62 -5.14 -1.13
N ARG A 192 -7.51 -4.33 -0.06
CA ARG A 192 -7.31 -2.89 -0.19
C ARG A 192 -5.99 -2.53 -0.83
N ASP A 193 -4.92 -3.15 -0.37
CA ASP A 193 -3.56 -2.94 -0.86
C ASP A 193 -3.13 -4.11 -1.75
N ASP A 194 -2.25 -3.84 -2.71
CA ASP A 194 -1.71 -4.84 -3.62
C ASP A 194 -1.03 -5.98 -2.85
N PRO A 195 -1.31 -7.26 -3.16
CA PRO A 195 -0.70 -8.41 -2.49
C PRO A 195 0.84 -8.38 -2.47
N GLU A 196 1.47 -7.92 -3.56
CA GLU A 196 2.92 -7.79 -3.61
C GLU A 196 3.42 -6.69 -2.66
N ALA A 197 2.67 -5.59 -2.49
CA ALA A 197 3.01 -4.54 -1.53
C ALA A 197 2.90 -5.02 -0.07
N VAL A 198 1.94 -5.91 0.24
CA VAL A 198 1.85 -6.58 1.55
C VAL A 198 3.05 -7.49 1.77
N LEU A 199 3.40 -8.30 0.76
CA LEU A 199 4.57 -9.18 0.83
C LEU A 199 5.89 -8.40 0.94
N ASP A 200 6.02 -7.24 0.29
CA ASP A 200 7.18 -6.35 0.43
C ASP A 200 7.28 -5.80 1.86
N SER A 201 6.16 -5.43 2.46
CA SER A 201 6.12 -4.94 3.84
C SER A 201 6.53 -6.01 4.86
N LEU A 202 6.05 -7.24 4.69
CA LEU A 202 6.41 -8.38 5.52
C LEU A 202 7.88 -8.79 5.32
N ALA A 203 8.38 -8.75 4.09
CA ALA A 203 9.76 -9.04 3.77
C ALA A 203 10.72 -8.04 4.46
N HIS A 204 10.41 -6.75 4.38
CA HIS A 204 11.15 -5.71 5.08
C HIS A 204 11.14 -5.95 6.60
N ALA A 205 9.97 -6.22 7.18
CA ALA A 205 9.86 -6.51 8.61
C ALA A 205 10.71 -7.72 9.01
N ALA A 206 10.74 -8.77 8.19
CA ALA A 206 11.56 -9.96 8.43
C ALA A 206 13.07 -9.67 8.34
N GLU A 207 13.49 -8.77 7.48
CA GLU A 207 14.89 -8.37 7.32
C GLU A 207 15.37 -7.48 8.46
N GLN A 208 14.51 -6.58 8.94
CA GLN A 208 14.87 -5.62 10.00
C GLN A 208 14.71 -6.20 11.42
N PHE A 209 13.74 -7.09 11.64
CA PHE A 209 13.52 -7.71 12.94
C PHE A 209 14.20 -9.09 13.02
N GLU A 210 15.47 -9.11 13.41
CA GLU A 210 16.32 -10.30 13.34
C GLU A 210 16.17 -11.27 14.53
N THR A 211 15.50 -10.88 15.61
CA THR A 211 15.36 -11.71 16.83
C THR A 211 14.25 -12.76 16.70
N GLY A 212 14.32 -13.82 17.53
CA GLY A 212 13.37 -14.93 17.60
C GLY A 212 13.61 -16.01 16.54
N ALA A 213 13.07 -17.20 16.77
CA ALA A 213 13.13 -18.29 15.82
C ALA A 213 12.34 -17.96 14.54
N ARG A 214 12.71 -18.58 13.43
CA ARG A 214 12.04 -18.41 12.14
C ARG A 214 11.60 -19.77 11.63
N ASP A 215 10.29 -19.92 11.45
CA ASP A 215 9.76 -21.02 10.66
C ASP A 215 10.13 -20.82 9.19
N ASP A 216 10.37 -21.92 8.46
CA ASP A 216 10.71 -21.87 7.04
C ASP A 216 9.62 -21.21 6.17
N SER A 217 8.38 -21.18 6.65
CA SER A 217 7.22 -20.64 5.93
C SER A 217 6.25 -19.94 6.88
N VAL A 218 5.77 -18.76 6.47
CA VAL A 218 4.73 -18.00 7.14
C VAL A 218 3.48 -17.98 6.25
N LEU A 219 2.37 -18.50 6.76
CA LEU A 219 1.06 -18.46 6.11
C LEU A 219 0.32 -17.19 6.53
N VAL A 220 -0.04 -16.38 5.55
CA VAL A 220 -0.78 -15.13 5.74
C VAL A 220 -2.09 -15.23 4.97
N ILE A 221 -3.22 -15.13 5.63
CA ILE A 221 -4.54 -15.17 5.00
C ILE A 221 -5.13 -13.77 5.01
N ALA A 222 -5.41 -13.21 3.83
CA ALA A 222 -6.24 -12.03 3.68
C ALA A 222 -7.70 -12.43 3.89
N ALA A 223 -8.19 -12.22 5.10
CA ALA A 223 -9.53 -12.64 5.50
C ALA A 223 -10.59 -11.66 4.96
N PRO A 224 -11.61 -12.15 4.20
CA PRO A 224 -12.64 -11.29 3.63
C PRO A 224 -13.35 -10.43 4.67
N SER A 225 -13.44 -9.13 4.44
CA SER A 225 -14.08 -8.16 5.35
C SER A 225 -15.61 -8.13 5.25
N ASN A 226 -16.22 -9.07 4.52
CA ASN A 226 -17.67 -9.19 4.35
C ASN A 226 -18.41 -9.81 5.56
N VAL A 227 -17.70 -10.08 6.67
CA VAL A 227 -18.25 -10.49 7.98
C VAL A 227 -17.77 -9.55 9.08
N ASP A 228 -18.49 -9.52 10.21
CA ASP A 228 -18.13 -8.67 11.35
C ASP A 228 -17.03 -9.34 12.20
N TRP A 229 -15.77 -8.99 11.94
CA TRP A 229 -14.63 -9.52 12.64
C TRP A 229 -14.43 -8.90 14.03
N ALA A 230 -14.07 -9.71 15.02
CA ALA A 230 -13.75 -9.26 16.38
C ALA A 230 -12.35 -8.66 16.53
N ALA A 231 -11.48 -8.88 15.53
CA ALA A 231 -10.11 -8.38 15.48
C ALA A 231 -9.76 -7.94 14.05
N THR A 232 -8.73 -7.13 13.90
CA THR A 232 -8.17 -6.74 12.60
C THR A 232 -7.23 -7.80 12.05
N GLY A 233 -6.59 -8.57 12.92
CA GLY A 233 -5.74 -9.71 12.61
C GLY A 233 -5.65 -10.66 13.79
N VAL A 234 -5.13 -11.84 13.56
CA VAL A 234 -4.87 -12.87 14.59
C VAL A 234 -3.71 -13.75 14.14
N GLN A 235 -2.66 -13.78 14.90
CA GLN A 235 -1.56 -14.74 14.77
C GLN A 235 -1.82 -16.01 15.60
N ARG A 236 -1.33 -17.15 15.12
CA ARG A 236 -1.34 -18.42 15.84
C ARG A 236 -0.07 -19.23 15.61
N GLY A 237 0.53 -19.71 16.72
CA GLY A 237 1.82 -20.41 16.68
C GLY A 237 2.92 -19.51 16.16
N ASP A 238 3.88 -20.06 15.43
CA ASP A 238 5.08 -19.35 15.00
C ASP A 238 5.03 -18.99 13.50
N SER A 239 3.91 -19.34 12.80
CA SER A 239 3.90 -19.34 11.33
C SER A 239 2.58 -18.97 10.66
N ASP A 240 1.47 -18.91 11.39
CA ASP A 240 0.17 -18.70 10.77
C ASP A 240 -0.50 -17.43 11.28
N MET A 241 -1.01 -16.62 10.35
CA MET A 241 -1.78 -15.44 10.68
C MET A 241 -2.89 -15.18 9.66
N TRP A 242 -3.95 -14.54 10.10
CA TRP A 242 -4.91 -13.91 9.20
C TRP A 242 -5.03 -12.42 9.54
N VAL A 243 -5.23 -11.61 8.52
CA VAL A 243 -5.47 -10.16 8.63
C VAL A 243 -6.65 -9.84 7.71
N ARG A 244 -7.49 -8.91 8.11
CA ARG A 244 -8.60 -8.46 7.25
C ARG A 244 -8.05 -7.88 5.96
N ASP A 245 -8.72 -8.17 4.86
CA ASP A 245 -8.32 -7.72 3.52
C ASP A 245 -8.40 -6.19 3.32
N ASP A 246 -9.19 -5.49 4.16
CA ASP A 246 -9.34 -4.03 4.14
C ASP A 246 -8.34 -3.27 5.05
N GLU A 247 -7.39 -3.97 5.71
CA GLU A 247 -6.36 -3.34 6.56
C GLU A 247 -5.27 -2.65 5.74
N ARG A 248 -4.85 -1.46 6.22
CA ARG A 248 -3.96 -0.55 5.51
C ARG A 248 -2.48 -0.82 5.81
N LEU A 249 -1.65 -0.73 4.76
CA LEU A 249 -0.19 -0.72 4.90
C LEU A 249 0.36 0.64 5.35
N ASP A 250 -0.31 1.74 5.00
CA ASP A 250 0.08 3.12 5.32
C ASP A 250 -0.52 3.61 6.65
N SER A 251 -0.37 2.80 7.70
CA SER A 251 -0.85 3.07 9.04
C SER A 251 0.23 2.78 10.07
N ALA A 252 0.37 3.63 11.11
CA ALA A 252 1.25 3.34 12.25
C ALA A 252 0.81 2.07 13.01
N ARG A 253 -0.43 1.63 12.82
CA ARG A 253 -0.97 0.36 13.32
C ARG A 253 -1.08 -0.68 12.21
N ASN A 254 -0.07 -0.79 11.37
CA ASN A 254 -0.01 -1.75 10.28
C ASN A 254 -0.20 -3.18 10.82
N THR A 255 -1.43 -3.71 10.69
CA THR A 255 -1.82 -5.01 11.25
C THR A 255 -1.02 -6.16 10.63
N TRP A 256 -0.62 -6.06 9.36
CA TRP A 256 0.19 -7.08 8.70
C TRP A 256 1.54 -7.27 9.39
N VAL A 257 2.23 -6.16 9.71
CA VAL A 257 3.51 -6.19 10.44
C VAL A 257 3.29 -6.57 11.90
N HIS A 258 2.24 -6.07 12.55
CA HIS A 258 1.89 -6.40 13.94
C HIS A 258 1.75 -7.91 14.16
N GLU A 259 0.93 -8.58 13.33
CA GLU A 259 0.73 -10.03 13.43
C GLU A 259 2.01 -10.81 13.07
N TYR A 260 2.83 -10.29 12.15
CA TYR A 260 4.12 -10.90 11.87
C TYR A 260 5.07 -10.82 13.07
N ILE A 261 5.14 -9.70 13.79
CA ILE A 261 5.99 -9.60 15.00
C ILE A 261 5.59 -10.64 16.03
N HIS A 262 4.31 -10.95 16.18
CA HIS A 262 3.87 -12.04 17.08
C HIS A 262 4.43 -13.40 16.67
N THR A 263 4.67 -13.69 15.38
CA THR A 263 5.32 -14.95 14.95
C THR A 263 6.78 -15.05 15.37
N ARG A 264 7.35 -13.96 15.93
CA ARG A 264 8.76 -13.84 16.32
C ARG A 264 8.95 -13.80 17.84
N GLN A 265 7.87 -13.96 18.62
CA GLN A 265 7.87 -13.91 20.09
C GLN A 265 7.87 -15.33 20.66
N ASP A 266 9.06 -15.84 21.01
CA ASP A 266 9.28 -17.25 21.40
C ASP A 266 9.31 -17.48 22.91
N TYR A 267 9.05 -16.46 23.73
CA TYR A 267 9.14 -16.56 25.19
C TYR A 267 7.77 -16.72 25.86
N ASP A 268 7.76 -17.38 27.01
CA ASP A 268 6.60 -17.44 27.91
C ASP A 268 6.58 -16.19 28.79
N ARG A 269 5.45 -15.49 28.87
CA ARG A 269 5.29 -14.29 29.70
C ARG A 269 4.70 -14.60 31.06
N THR A 270 5.15 -13.88 32.09
CA THR A 270 4.44 -13.79 33.37
C THR A 270 3.33 -12.73 33.30
N GLU A 271 2.50 -12.63 34.36
CA GLU A 271 1.51 -11.55 34.48
C GLU A 271 2.19 -10.16 34.41
N ALA A 272 3.33 -9.99 35.07
CA ALA A 272 4.06 -8.74 35.14
C ALA A 272 4.66 -8.30 33.78
N THR A 273 4.84 -9.24 32.86
CA THR A 273 5.41 -8.99 31.52
C THR A 273 4.39 -9.22 30.40
N ARG A 274 3.11 -9.41 30.72
CA ARG A 274 2.04 -9.65 29.74
C ARG A 274 1.91 -8.51 28.72
N TRP A 275 2.21 -7.28 29.13
CA TRP A 275 2.18 -6.10 28.27
C TRP A 275 3.21 -6.14 27.12
N THR A 276 4.31 -6.90 27.29
CA THR A 276 5.41 -6.93 26.31
C THR A 276 4.97 -7.52 24.97
N ILE A 277 3.99 -8.41 24.95
CA ILE A 277 3.51 -9.06 23.74
C ILE A 277 2.96 -8.02 22.77
N GLU A 278 1.96 -7.28 23.19
CA GLU A 278 1.27 -6.31 22.35
C GLU A 278 2.08 -5.02 22.17
N GLY A 279 2.75 -4.55 23.23
CA GLY A 279 3.58 -3.35 23.19
C GLY A 279 4.74 -3.48 22.20
N MET A 280 5.36 -4.66 22.12
CA MET A 280 6.42 -4.95 21.14
C MET A 280 5.85 -4.94 19.71
N ALA A 281 4.73 -5.61 19.48
CA ALA A 281 4.10 -5.70 18.16
C ALA A 281 3.66 -4.32 17.65
N ASP A 282 3.00 -3.51 18.48
CA ASP A 282 2.57 -2.15 18.12
C ASP A 282 3.78 -1.23 17.86
N TYR A 283 4.84 -1.31 18.68
CA TYR A 283 6.05 -0.51 18.48
C TYR A 283 6.74 -0.82 17.15
N TYR A 284 7.02 -2.11 16.91
CA TYR A 284 7.71 -2.50 15.68
C TYR A 284 6.81 -2.34 14.43
N ALA A 285 5.50 -2.51 14.55
CA ALA A 285 4.59 -2.20 13.46
C ALA A 285 4.72 -0.72 13.04
N ALA A 286 4.72 0.20 14.01
CA ALA A 286 4.88 1.63 13.74
C ALA A 286 6.29 1.97 13.19
N LEU A 287 7.35 1.49 13.85
CA LEU A 287 8.74 1.77 13.46
C LEU A 287 9.04 1.25 12.04
N LEU A 288 8.74 -0.03 11.79
CA LEU A 288 9.07 -0.65 10.51
C LEU A 288 8.21 -0.11 9.35
N THR A 289 6.99 0.35 9.62
CA THR A 289 6.16 1.05 8.62
C THR A 289 6.71 2.44 8.31
N TYR A 290 7.25 3.15 9.31
CA TYR A 290 7.96 4.41 9.12
C TYR A 290 9.27 4.21 8.34
N GLU A 291 10.08 3.22 8.68
CA GLU A 291 11.33 2.90 7.98
C GLU A 291 11.12 2.52 6.50
N GLN A 292 9.96 1.94 6.18
CA GLN A 292 9.54 1.68 4.79
C GLN A 292 9.12 2.96 4.04
N GLY A 293 9.00 4.11 4.72
CA GLY A 293 8.50 5.35 4.15
C GLY A 293 7.00 5.33 3.81
N ARG A 294 6.24 4.37 4.36
CA ARG A 294 4.78 4.27 4.17
C ARG A 294 4.00 5.26 5.04
N ILE A 295 4.59 5.68 6.16
CA ILE A 295 4.12 6.78 7.01
C ILE A 295 5.26 7.75 7.27
N ASP A 296 4.94 8.99 7.58
CA ASP A 296 5.93 9.97 8.00
C ASP A 296 6.21 9.94 9.51
N PHE A 297 7.19 10.73 9.93
CA PHE A 297 7.55 10.80 11.35
C PHE A 297 6.42 11.33 12.22
N GLU A 298 5.64 12.28 11.73
CA GLU A 298 4.50 12.85 12.46
C GLU A 298 3.45 11.79 12.78
N THR A 299 3.16 10.91 11.82
CA THR A 299 2.24 9.76 12.00
C THR A 299 2.82 8.73 12.98
N PHE A 300 4.11 8.42 12.87
CA PHE A 300 4.82 7.57 13.85
C PHE A 300 4.79 8.18 15.25
N GLN A 301 5.11 9.47 15.38
CA GLN A 301 5.12 10.20 16.65
C GLN A 301 3.72 10.23 17.29
N ALA A 302 2.67 10.46 16.50
CA ALA A 302 1.28 10.46 16.99
C ALA A 302 0.89 9.11 17.61
N GLN A 303 1.35 7.97 17.05
CA GLN A 303 1.15 6.65 17.65
C GLN A 303 1.86 6.53 19.01
N MET A 304 3.05 7.11 19.15
CA MET A 304 3.74 7.15 20.46
C MET A 304 3.04 8.09 21.44
N GLU A 305 2.47 9.20 20.98
CA GLU A 305 1.67 10.13 21.80
C GLU A 305 0.39 9.49 22.36
N ASP A 306 -0.22 8.55 21.63
CA ASP A 306 -1.34 7.76 22.16
C ASP A 306 -0.97 7.07 23.49
N GLY A 307 0.27 6.55 23.60
CA GLY A 307 0.81 5.93 24.81
C GLY A 307 1.06 6.90 25.96
N ALA A 308 1.26 8.18 25.66
CA ALA A 308 1.44 9.27 26.63
C ALA A 308 0.11 9.90 27.08
N SER A 309 -1.01 9.41 26.60
CA SER A 309 -2.36 9.94 26.90
C SER A 309 -2.66 9.92 28.41
N ASP A 310 -3.27 11.00 28.91
CA ASP A 310 -3.73 11.13 30.30
C ASP A 310 -4.64 9.98 30.77
N ARG A 311 -5.30 9.27 29.85
CA ARG A 311 -6.12 8.07 30.14
C ARG A 311 -5.29 6.93 30.76
N TYR A 312 -3.97 6.95 30.64
CA TYR A 312 -3.04 5.96 31.17
C TYR A 312 -2.21 6.48 32.34
N SER A 313 -2.57 7.62 32.93
CA SER A 313 -1.85 8.22 34.07
C SER A 313 -1.79 7.32 35.32
N ASP A 314 -2.75 6.44 35.50
CA ASP A 314 -2.81 5.49 36.64
C ASP A 314 -2.36 4.07 36.28
N VAL A 315 -1.83 3.87 35.05
CA VAL A 315 -1.43 2.55 34.56
C VAL A 315 0.01 2.23 34.94
N GLN A 316 0.22 1.10 35.62
CA GLN A 316 1.49 0.43 35.83
C GLN A 316 1.53 -0.82 34.94
N LEU A 317 2.43 -0.88 33.96
CA LEU A 317 2.46 -1.95 32.95
C LEU A 317 2.72 -3.34 33.58
N SER A 318 3.53 -3.42 34.63
CA SER A 318 3.81 -4.66 35.36
C SER A 318 2.66 -5.13 36.24
N ASP A 319 1.59 -4.35 36.41
CA ASP A 319 0.38 -4.73 37.13
C ASP A 319 -0.85 -4.72 36.21
N PRO A 320 -1.21 -5.86 35.58
CA PRO A 320 -2.33 -5.97 34.65
C PRO A 320 -3.66 -5.48 35.22
N ALA A 321 -3.88 -5.53 36.55
CA ALA A 321 -5.11 -5.06 37.15
C ALA A 321 -5.36 -3.55 36.93
N THR A 322 -4.29 -2.78 36.64
CA THR A 322 -4.37 -1.33 36.38
C THR A 322 -4.80 -0.99 34.94
N TRP A 323 -4.76 -1.96 34.01
CA TRP A 323 -5.04 -1.72 32.61
C TRP A 323 -5.93 -2.76 31.91
N GLU A 324 -6.50 -3.73 32.65
CA GLU A 324 -7.52 -4.63 32.13
C GLU A 324 -8.67 -3.85 31.47
N ASN A 325 -9.10 -4.28 30.29
CA ASN A 325 -10.12 -3.63 29.45
C ASN A 325 -9.73 -2.24 28.88
N THR A 326 -8.44 -1.92 28.87
CA THR A 326 -7.88 -0.77 28.17
C THR A 326 -6.93 -1.23 27.06
N ARG A 327 -6.38 -0.27 26.30
CA ARG A 327 -5.34 -0.54 25.30
C ARG A 327 -3.93 -0.15 25.80
N ALA A 328 -3.74 -0.01 27.12
CA ALA A 328 -2.47 0.47 27.64
C ALA A 328 -1.29 -0.48 27.36
N ASN A 329 -1.52 -1.79 27.33
CA ASN A 329 -0.50 -2.78 26.95
C ASN A 329 -0.03 -2.60 25.49
N TYR A 330 -0.89 -2.14 24.57
CA TYR A 330 -0.55 -1.75 23.22
C TYR A 330 0.16 -0.39 23.23
N GLU A 331 -0.55 0.67 23.55
CA GLU A 331 -0.16 2.05 23.30
C GLU A 331 0.92 2.55 24.28
N LYS A 332 0.72 2.42 25.62
CA LYS A 332 1.77 2.76 26.60
C LYS A 332 2.94 1.78 26.50
N GLY A 333 2.66 0.49 26.20
CA GLY A 333 3.69 -0.52 25.96
C GLY A 333 4.59 -0.15 24.77
N ALA A 334 4.00 0.25 23.65
CA ALA A 334 4.75 0.70 22.46
C ALA A 334 5.62 1.94 22.76
N LEU A 335 5.07 2.93 23.47
CA LEU A 335 5.83 4.12 23.86
C LEU A 335 7.02 3.75 24.75
N VAL A 336 6.86 2.83 25.73
CA VAL A 336 7.95 2.37 26.60
C VAL A 336 9.03 1.66 25.77
N PHE A 337 8.66 0.75 24.87
CA PHE A 337 9.61 0.08 23.99
C PHE A 337 10.34 1.07 23.05
N GLY A 338 9.64 2.01 22.47
CA GLY A 338 10.25 3.04 21.62
C GLY A 338 11.21 3.95 22.39
N HIS A 339 10.85 4.33 23.63
CA HIS A 339 11.76 5.08 24.49
C HIS A 339 13.03 4.28 24.82
N LEU A 340 12.90 2.99 25.15
CA LEU A 340 14.03 2.13 25.46
C LEU A 340 14.93 1.91 24.24
N ASP A 341 14.35 1.67 23.06
CA ASP A 341 15.13 1.50 21.82
C ASP A 341 15.93 2.76 21.49
N ARG A 342 15.29 3.93 21.58
CA ARG A 342 15.97 5.20 21.39
C ARG A 342 17.13 5.41 22.37
N ARG A 343 16.92 5.06 23.67
CA ARG A 343 17.95 5.19 24.68
C ARG A 343 19.10 4.18 24.48
N LEU A 344 18.79 2.93 24.12
CA LEU A 344 19.79 1.92 23.80
C LEU A 344 20.67 2.36 22.62
N ARG A 345 20.09 2.90 21.58
CA ARG A 345 20.82 3.43 20.39
C ARG A 345 21.68 4.65 20.76
N ALA A 346 21.11 5.62 21.45
CA ALA A 346 21.81 6.87 21.80
C ALA A 346 22.92 6.68 22.84
N ASP A 347 22.70 5.85 23.86
CA ASP A 347 23.56 5.79 25.04
C ASP A 347 24.47 4.55 25.09
N ALA A 348 24.20 3.52 24.27
CA ALA A 348 24.90 2.25 24.32
C ALA A 348 25.29 1.67 22.93
N ASP A 349 24.99 2.40 21.84
CA ASP A 349 25.25 1.97 20.45
C ASP A 349 24.74 0.56 20.14
N THR A 350 23.51 0.27 20.59
CA THR A 350 22.84 -1.02 20.47
C THR A 350 21.34 -0.83 20.23
N THR A 351 20.57 -1.91 20.08
CA THR A 351 19.15 -1.85 19.74
C THR A 351 18.28 -2.58 20.74
N LEU A 352 16.98 -2.27 20.78
CA LEU A 352 16.00 -3.03 21.53
C LEU A 352 15.92 -4.49 21.05
N ALA A 353 16.08 -4.75 19.76
CA ALA A 353 16.11 -6.12 19.22
C ALA A 353 17.23 -6.96 19.85
N ALA A 354 18.40 -6.36 20.12
CA ALA A 354 19.50 -7.04 20.82
C ALA A 354 19.11 -7.36 22.27
N ALA A 355 18.40 -6.46 22.97
CA ALA A 355 17.91 -6.74 24.34
C ALA A 355 16.83 -7.83 24.35
N ILE A 356 15.93 -7.82 23.35
CA ILE A 356 14.91 -8.87 23.19
C ILE A 356 15.58 -10.22 22.95
N ALA A 357 16.64 -10.31 22.17
CA ALA A 357 17.35 -11.56 21.90
C ALA A 357 17.90 -12.24 23.16
N GLU A 358 18.14 -11.51 24.27
CA GLU A 358 18.61 -12.07 25.54
C GLU A 358 17.54 -12.94 26.26
N PHE A 359 16.26 -12.82 25.89
CA PHE A 359 15.20 -13.58 26.53
C PHE A 359 14.22 -14.26 25.55
N ASN A 360 14.34 -13.99 24.26
CA ASN A 360 13.39 -14.45 23.25
C ASN A 360 13.74 -15.85 22.73
N ASP A 361 13.73 -16.83 23.63
CA ASP A 361 13.99 -18.24 23.35
C ASP A 361 12.83 -19.13 23.79
N PRO A 362 12.50 -20.21 23.04
CA PRO A 362 11.43 -21.14 23.39
C PRO A 362 11.60 -21.73 24.80
N GLY A 363 10.53 -21.69 25.57
CA GLY A 363 10.49 -22.17 26.97
C GLY A 363 11.21 -21.28 27.99
N THR A 364 11.60 -20.09 27.59
CA THR A 364 12.08 -19.04 28.48
C THR A 364 10.91 -18.33 29.14
N GLU A 365 10.81 -18.36 30.46
CA GLU A 365 9.84 -17.54 31.19
C GLU A 365 10.42 -16.12 31.34
N LEU A 366 9.79 -15.14 30.74
CA LEU A 366 10.13 -13.72 30.86
C LEU A 366 9.51 -13.17 32.15
N THR A 367 10.32 -13.07 33.21
CA THR A 367 9.95 -12.36 34.44
C THR A 367 10.33 -10.87 34.29
N GLN A 368 9.71 -10.00 35.11
CA GLN A 368 10.07 -8.58 35.17
C GLN A 368 11.57 -8.37 35.43
N GLN A 369 12.15 -9.13 36.38
CA GLN A 369 13.58 -9.07 36.67
C GLN A 369 14.43 -9.42 35.43
N ARG A 370 14.06 -10.50 34.70
CA ARG A 370 14.78 -10.91 33.48
C ARG A 370 14.69 -9.87 32.37
N PHE A 371 13.54 -9.23 32.22
CA PHE A 371 13.38 -8.10 31.31
C PHE A 371 14.35 -6.96 31.64
N LEU A 372 14.37 -6.54 32.92
CA LEU A 372 15.26 -5.47 33.37
C LEU A 372 16.75 -5.84 33.23
N ASP A 373 17.11 -7.08 33.53
CA ASP A 373 18.49 -7.58 33.41
C ASP A 373 18.95 -7.63 31.93
N ALA A 374 18.05 -7.98 30.99
CA ALA A 374 18.32 -7.95 29.56
C ALA A 374 18.59 -6.50 29.08
N ILE A 375 17.78 -5.54 29.50
CA ILE A 375 17.99 -4.12 29.20
C ILE A 375 19.33 -3.62 29.79
N GLU A 376 19.68 -4.01 31.00
CA GLU A 376 20.97 -3.61 31.61
C GLU A 376 22.18 -4.24 30.91
N THR A 377 22.07 -5.52 30.53
CA THR A 377 23.14 -6.28 29.89
C THR A 377 23.45 -5.74 28.51
N THR A 378 22.42 -5.42 27.76
CA THR A 378 22.55 -4.89 26.39
C THR A 378 22.89 -3.41 26.40
N GLY A 379 22.33 -2.65 27.34
CA GLY A 379 22.53 -1.21 27.48
C GLY A 379 23.44 -0.85 28.65
N ASN A 380 22.84 -0.23 29.66
CA ASN A 380 23.52 0.17 30.88
C ASN A 380 22.52 0.36 32.05
N ALA A 381 23.03 0.68 33.23
CA ALA A 381 22.21 0.86 34.44
C ALA A 381 21.21 2.03 34.34
N ASP A 382 21.49 3.07 33.55
CA ASP A 382 20.61 4.22 33.41
C ASP A 382 19.39 3.84 32.54
N VAL A 383 19.58 3.11 31.43
CA VAL A 383 18.48 2.59 30.59
C VAL A 383 17.65 1.56 31.34
N ARG A 384 18.31 0.70 32.17
CA ARG A 384 17.60 -0.20 33.09
C ARG A 384 16.71 0.58 34.08
N GLY A 385 17.22 1.67 34.63
CA GLY A 385 16.47 2.55 35.52
C GLY A 385 15.22 3.15 34.87
N ASP A 386 15.32 3.54 33.60
CA ASP A 386 14.17 3.97 32.82
C ASP A 386 13.17 2.81 32.59
N ALA A 387 13.65 1.61 32.25
CA ALA A 387 12.80 0.43 32.10
C ALA A 387 12.05 0.11 33.40
N GLU A 388 12.75 0.09 34.55
CA GLU A 388 12.13 -0.11 35.88
C GLU A 388 11.07 0.96 36.16
N ARG A 389 11.43 2.23 35.99
CA ARG A 389 10.57 3.38 36.24
C ARG A 389 9.28 3.33 35.43
N TYR A 390 9.34 3.11 34.10
CA TYR A 390 8.18 3.18 33.24
C TYR A 390 7.35 1.89 33.19
N THR A 391 7.86 0.78 33.71
CA THR A 391 7.09 -0.46 33.80
C THR A 391 6.54 -0.73 35.21
N GLU A 392 7.28 -0.34 36.28
CA GLU A 392 6.91 -0.62 37.68
C GLU A 392 6.25 0.56 38.40
N THR A 393 6.12 1.71 37.72
CA THR A 393 5.38 2.86 38.24
C THR A 393 4.32 3.32 37.25
N THR A 394 3.53 4.31 37.64
CA THR A 394 2.54 4.94 36.74
C THR A 394 3.15 5.99 35.84
N GLU A 395 4.44 6.32 35.97
CA GLU A 395 5.11 7.30 35.15
C GLU A 395 5.12 6.89 33.68
N THR A 396 5.17 7.87 32.80
CA THR A 396 5.14 7.67 31.34
C THR A 396 6.37 8.34 30.74
N PRO A 397 7.11 7.68 29.83
CA PRO A 397 8.25 8.29 29.18
C PRO A 397 7.81 9.48 28.30
N PRO A 398 8.65 10.51 28.14
CA PRO A 398 8.37 11.59 27.22
C PRO A 398 8.43 11.07 25.76
N VAL A 399 7.51 11.56 24.94
CA VAL A 399 7.60 11.40 23.48
C VAL A 399 8.76 12.27 22.97
N TRP A 400 9.50 11.77 22.00
CA TRP A 400 10.70 12.42 21.48
C TRP A 400 10.46 13.14 20.15
N SER A 401 11.28 14.16 19.88
CA SER A 401 11.23 14.93 18.63
C SER A 401 11.86 14.14 17.46
N ARG A 402 11.56 14.59 16.23
CA ARG A 402 12.21 14.07 15.02
C ARG A 402 13.74 14.16 15.08
N GLU A 403 14.31 15.28 15.56
CA GLU A 403 15.74 15.44 15.73
C GLU A 403 16.32 14.35 16.65
N GLN A 404 15.69 14.12 17.81
CA GLN A 404 16.09 13.07 18.73
C GLN A 404 15.94 11.65 18.14
N HIS A 405 14.98 11.46 17.22
CA HIS A 405 14.83 10.21 16.51
C HIS A 405 16.00 10.00 15.53
N LEU A 406 16.27 10.96 14.67
CA LEU A 406 17.36 10.88 13.70
C LEU A 406 18.73 10.74 14.37
N ASP A 407 18.95 11.38 15.51
CA ASP A 407 20.19 11.25 16.28
C ASP A 407 20.41 9.82 16.81
N ALA A 408 19.33 9.09 17.13
CA ALA A 408 19.40 7.77 17.72
C ALA A 408 19.31 6.65 16.67
N PHE A 409 18.42 6.78 15.71
CA PHE A 409 18.12 5.72 14.74
C PHE A 409 18.92 5.88 13.45
N GLY A 410 19.35 7.10 13.12
CA GLY A 410 19.86 7.39 11.79
C GLY A 410 18.77 7.23 10.74
N GLY A 411 19.18 6.85 9.53
CA GLY A 411 18.27 6.48 8.48
C GLY A 411 17.82 7.63 7.58
N ALA A 412 17.00 7.30 6.60
CA ALA A 412 16.37 8.25 5.71
C ALA A 412 15.04 8.75 6.30
N ASP A 413 14.76 10.01 6.09
CA ASP A 413 13.47 10.63 6.42
C ASP A 413 12.98 11.42 5.20
N ILE A 414 12.10 10.79 4.45
CA ILE A 414 11.59 11.34 3.20
C ILE A 414 10.34 12.18 3.48
N ARG A 415 10.41 13.45 3.10
CA ARG A 415 9.28 14.39 3.23
C ARG A 415 8.78 14.84 1.88
N TYR A 416 7.47 14.99 1.80
CA TYR A 416 6.77 15.47 0.61
C TYR A 416 6.12 16.82 0.90
N GLU A 417 6.19 17.74 -0.07
CA GLU A 417 5.56 19.06 0.00
C GLU A 417 5.03 19.45 -1.38
N PHE A 418 3.79 19.92 -1.46
CA PHE A 418 3.32 20.58 -2.68
C PHE A 418 4.07 21.91 -2.84
N SER A 419 4.91 22.01 -3.87
CA SER A 419 5.80 23.14 -4.09
C SER A 419 5.39 24.05 -5.23
N GLY A 420 4.41 23.64 -6.02
CA GLY A 420 3.90 24.47 -7.11
C GLY A 420 2.74 23.83 -7.84
N PHE A 421 1.94 24.69 -8.43
CA PHE A 421 0.84 24.31 -9.31
C PHE A 421 0.93 25.09 -10.60
N ALA A 422 0.60 24.44 -11.71
CA ALA A 422 0.47 25.13 -13.00
C ALA A 422 -0.75 24.58 -13.75
N VAL A 423 -1.21 25.31 -14.71
CA VAL A 423 -2.31 24.93 -15.56
C VAL A 423 -1.91 25.02 -17.01
N SER A 424 -2.33 24.06 -17.79
CA SER A 424 -2.25 24.09 -19.27
C SER A 424 -3.59 23.67 -19.87
N GLY A 425 -3.94 24.27 -21.00
CA GLY A 425 -5.19 23.92 -21.64
C GLY A 425 -5.63 24.93 -22.72
N PRO A 426 -6.88 24.85 -23.16
CA PRO A 426 -7.38 25.68 -24.26
C PRO A 426 -7.54 27.16 -23.90
N TYR A 427 -7.54 27.49 -22.60
CA TYR A 427 -7.82 28.84 -22.11
C TYR A 427 -6.56 29.60 -21.72
N ARG A 428 -5.62 28.93 -21.05
CA ARG A 428 -4.41 29.55 -20.48
C ARG A 428 -3.28 28.53 -20.28
N GLU A 429 -2.09 29.07 -20.15
CA GLU A 429 -0.90 28.38 -19.65
C GLU A 429 -0.25 29.28 -18.60
N ALA A 430 -0.33 28.89 -17.31
CA ALA A 430 0.07 29.76 -16.22
C ALA A 430 0.46 28.96 -14.96
N SER A 431 1.33 29.56 -14.15
CA SER A 431 1.55 29.11 -12.76
C SER A 431 0.38 29.57 -11.89
N LEU A 432 0.03 28.77 -10.89
CA LEU A 432 -1.06 29.02 -9.96
C LEU A 432 -0.53 29.12 -8.54
N ASP A 433 -1.08 30.04 -7.72
CA ASP A 433 -0.82 30.12 -6.28
C ASP A 433 -1.56 29.02 -5.50
N SER A 434 -2.62 28.48 -6.05
CA SER A 434 -3.40 27.38 -5.49
C SER A 434 -3.97 26.52 -6.63
N PRO A 435 -4.27 25.23 -6.42
CA PRO A 435 -4.76 24.34 -7.46
C PRO A 435 -6.23 24.64 -7.83
N ARG A 436 -6.43 25.73 -8.59
CA ARG A 436 -7.73 26.15 -9.09
C ARG A 436 -7.73 26.16 -10.63
N VAL A 437 -8.53 25.28 -11.23
CA VAL A 437 -8.61 25.07 -12.67
C VAL A 437 -10.07 25.05 -13.12
N VAL A 438 -10.29 25.14 -14.43
CA VAL A 438 -11.60 24.87 -15.02
C VAL A 438 -11.60 23.55 -15.79
N THR A 439 -12.78 22.98 -15.99
CA THR A 439 -12.91 21.77 -16.80
C THR A 439 -12.29 21.97 -18.19
N ALA A 440 -11.70 20.90 -18.76
CA ALA A 440 -10.87 20.89 -19.97
C ALA A 440 -9.46 21.50 -19.82
N GLU A 441 -9.09 22.02 -18.66
CA GLU A 441 -7.69 22.30 -18.33
C GLU A 441 -7.02 21.10 -17.67
N THR A 442 -5.70 21.04 -17.76
CA THR A 442 -4.86 20.06 -17.07
C THR A 442 -4.12 20.77 -15.94
N LEU A 443 -4.32 20.29 -14.71
CA LEU A 443 -3.54 20.70 -13.56
C LEU A 443 -2.19 19.98 -13.58
N GLU A 444 -1.11 20.72 -13.52
CA GLU A 444 0.22 20.22 -13.23
C GLU A 444 0.54 20.50 -11.77
N THR A 445 0.86 19.44 -11.02
CA THR A 445 1.21 19.48 -9.60
C THR A 445 2.67 19.17 -9.44
N THR A 446 3.45 20.08 -8.85
CA THR A 446 4.85 19.87 -8.51
C THR A 446 4.98 19.52 -7.03
N VAL A 447 5.62 18.40 -6.75
CA VAL A 447 5.92 17.93 -5.41
C VAL A 447 7.41 18.02 -5.17
N ARG A 448 7.82 18.69 -4.11
CA ARG A 448 9.17 18.66 -3.59
C ARG A 448 9.31 17.46 -2.66
N ILE A 449 10.38 16.72 -2.84
CA ILE A 449 10.72 15.56 -2.04
C ILE A 449 12.07 15.83 -1.44
N ARG A 450 12.18 15.74 -0.13
CA ARG A 450 13.44 15.99 0.59
C ARG A 450 13.72 14.84 1.55
N ASN A 451 14.96 14.38 1.54
CA ASN A 451 15.47 13.51 2.59
C ASN A 451 16.09 14.40 3.69
N VAL A 452 15.46 14.44 4.86
CA VAL A 452 15.99 15.16 6.03
C VAL A 452 16.66 14.24 7.03
N GLY A 453 16.81 12.95 6.66
CA GLY A 453 17.53 11.95 7.42
C GLY A 453 19.04 12.01 7.21
N THR A 454 19.75 11.14 7.95
CA THR A 454 21.21 11.07 7.98
C THR A 454 21.79 10.08 6.96
N GLU A 455 20.93 9.25 6.33
CA GLU A 455 21.30 8.24 5.35
C GLU A 455 20.55 8.42 4.04
N SER A 456 21.00 7.74 2.98
CA SER A 456 20.29 7.73 1.72
C SER A 456 19.02 6.87 1.82
N GLY A 457 17.92 7.34 1.23
CA GLY A 457 16.65 6.63 1.23
C GLY A 457 15.96 6.62 -0.13
N GLN A 458 15.17 5.57 -0.36
CA GLN A 458 14.27 5.51 -1.50
C GLN A 458 13.00 6.32 -1.21
N TYR A 459 12.44 6.93 -2.22
CA TYR A 459 11.12 7.56 -2.15
C TYR A 459 10.18 6.98 -3.18
N THR A 460 8.92 6.93 -2.81
CA THR A 460 7.79 6.66 -3.70
C THR A 460 6.79 7.80 -3.53
N ALA A 461 6.77 8.71 -4.50
CA ALA A 461 5.79 9.79 -4.55
C ALA A 461 4.60 9.35 -5.38
N GLU A 462 3.51 9.04 -4.74
CA GLU A 462 2.25 8.63 -5.34
C GLU A 462 1.24 9.78 -5.19
N LEU A 463 0.87 10.41 -6.33
CA LEU A 463 -0.21 11.40 -6.30
C LEU A 463 -1.56 10.68 -6.32
N ARG A 464 -2.37 10.92 -5.32
CA ARG A 464 -3.75 10.45 -5.25
C ARG A 464 -4.74 11.62 -5.37
N VAL A 465 -5.87 11.35 -6.02
CA VAL A 465 -6.99 12.27 -6.14
C VAL A 465 -8.23 11.56 -5.57
N ASP A 466 -8.80 12.07 -4.48
CA ASP A 466 -9.88 11.43 -3.72
C ASP A 466 -9.57 9.98 -3.34
N GLY A 467 -8.30 9.70 -3.02
CA GLY A 467 -7.79 8.37 -2.65
C GLY A 467 -7.42 7.46 -3.83
N GLU A 468 -7.74 7.83 -5.09
CA GLU A 468 -7.36 7.06 -6.28
C GLU A 468 -5.97 7.50 -6.78
N THR A 469 -5.07 6.56 -7.00
CA THR A 469 -3.73 6.82 -7.54
C THR A 469 -3.80 7.27 -9.00
N VAL A 470 -3.24 8.46 -9.27
CA VAL A 470 -3.19 9.03 -10.61
C VAL A 470 -1.78 9.05 -11.21
N GLY A 471 -0.77 8.80 -10.42
CA GLY A 471 0.61 8.70 -10.88
C GLY A 471 1.60 8.43 -9.77
N GLU A 472 2.69 7.77 -10.09
CA GLU A 472 3.77 7.39 -9.18
C GLU A 472 5.13 7.86 -9.72
N ARG A 473 6.03 8.24 -8.82
CA ARG A 473 7.44 8.56 -9.10
C ARG A 473 8.30 7.98 -7.99
N THR A 474 9.30 7.21 -8.35
CA THR A 474 10.25 6.61 -7.42
C THR A 474 11.66 7.12 -7.67
N GLY A 475 12.49 7.06 -6.65
CA GLY A 475 13.90 7.44 -6.75
C GLY A 475 14.62 7.25 -5.42
N THR A 476 15.89 7.69 -5.36
CA THR A 476 16.72 7.65 -4.16
C THR A 476 17.29 9.03 -3.90
N LEU A 477 17.27 9.46 -2.66
CA LEU A 477 17.88 10.72 -2.21
C LEU A 477 18.98 10.41 -1.18
N ALA A 478 20.15 11.04 -1.33
CA ALA A 478 21.16 11.05 -0.28
C ALA A 478 20.67 11.85 0.93
N ALA A 479 21.38 11.74 2.06
CA ALA A 479 21.13 12.59 3.21
C ALA A 479 21.11 14.07 2.80
N ASP A 480 20.16 14.85 3.30
CA ASP A 480 19.95 16.28 3.00
C ASP A 480 19.68 16.62 1.52
N GLU A 481 19.51 15.62 0.64
CA GLU A 481 19.21 15.83 -0.77
C GLU A 481 17.72 16.14 -0.96
N GLU A 482 17.42 16.96 -1.97
CA GLU A 482 16.05 17.21 -2.42
C GLU A 482 15.90 17.04 -3.93
N THR A 483 14.71 16.69 -4.35
CA THR A 483 14.29 16.64 -5.75
C THR A 483 12.87 17.15 -5.91
N THR A 484 12.45 17.34 -7.15
CA THR A 484 11.07 17.67 -7.48
C THR A 484 10.54 16.71 -8.53
N VAL A 485 9.27 16.31 -8.39
CA VAL A 485 8.56 15.51 -9.37
C VAL A 485 7.28 16.23 -9.78
N THR A 486 6.81 15.98 -11.00
CA THR A 486 5.59 16.58 -11.52
C THR A 486 4.58 15.52 -11.93
N PHE A 487 3.29 15.84 -11.69
CA PHE A 487 2.14 15.04 -12.07
C PHE A 487 1.17 15.90 -12.87
N GLN A 488 0.41 15.29 -13.76
CA GLN A 488 -0.59 15.99 -14.57
C GLN A 488 -1.93 15.28 -14.46
N ARG A 489 -3.00 16.05 -14.22
CA ARG A 489 -4.37 15.53 -14.14
C ARG A 489 -5.35 16.49 -14.80
N GLY A 490 -6.17 15.99 -15.73
CA GLY A 490 -7.35 16.69 -16.28
C GLY A 490 -8.60 16.30 -15.47
N PHE A 491 -9.54 17.25 -15.36
CA PHE A 491 -10.81 17.03 -14.69
C PHE A 491 -11.97 17.27 -15.65
N GLU A 492 -12.90 16.32 -15.73
CA GLU A 492 -14.07 16.41 -16.60
C GLU A 492 -15.29 17.04 -15.91
N THR A 493 -15.33 17.00 -14.59
CA THR A 493 -16.46 17.47 -13.77
C THR A 493 -16.00 18.56 -12.81
N ALA A 494 -16.83 19.58 -12.62
CA ALA A 494 -16.59 20.60 -11.63
C ALA A 494 -16.86 20.05 -10.21
N GLY A 495 -16.00 20.39 -9.25
CA GLY A 495 -16.03 19.89 -7.88
C GLY A 495 -14.78 20.29 -7.09
N GLU A 496 -14.73 19.87 -5.86
CA GLU A 496 -13.55 19.95 -5.01
C GLU A 496 -12.96 18.53 -4.93
N TYR A 497 -11.67 18.40 -5.14
CA TYR A 497 -10.93 17.14 -5.17
C TYR A 497 -9.77 17.20 -4.17
N GLU A 498 -9.67 16.21 -3.30
CA GLU A 498 -8.51 16.08 -2.42
C GLU A 498 -7.31 15.54 -3.21
N LEU A 499 -6.20 16.28 -3.19
CA LEU A 499 -4.91 15.82 -3.68
C LEU A 499 -4.06 15.39 -2.50
N SER A 500 -3.44 14.20 -2.57
CA SER A 500 -2.53 13.74 -1.50
C SER A 500 -1.25 13.12 -2.08
N VAL A 501 -0.12 13.33 -1.38
CA VAL A 501 1.16 12.64 -1.60
C VAL A 501 1.77 12.36 -0.23
N GLY A 502 1.96 11.07 0.11
CA GLY A 502 2.27 10.67 1.48
C GLY A 502 1.20 11.17 2.44
N SER A 503 1.60 11.85 3.51
CA SER A 503 0.66 12.47 4.48
C SER A 503 0.27 13.92 4.13
N THR A 504 0.84 14.50 3.06
CA THR A 504 0.55 15.88 2.67
C THR A 504 -0.67 15.94 1.79
N THR A 505 -1.65 16.78 2.15
CA THR A 505 -2.92 16.96 1.41
C THR A 505 -3.15 18.41 1.02
N THR A 506 -3.88 18.62 -0.07
CA THR A 506 -4.41 19.92 -0.49
C THR A 506 -5.70 19.71 -1.29
N THR A 507 -6.50 20.78 -1.48
CA THR A 507 -7.75 20.67 -2.24
C THR A 507 -7.60 21.37 -3.58
N ALA A 508 -7.85 20.65 -4.68
CA ALA A 508 -8.02 21.22 -6.01
C ALA A 508 -9.47 21.63 -6.23
N VAL A 509 -9.66 22.88 -6.66
CA VAL A 509 -10.99 23.42 -6.99
C VAL A 509 -11.13 23.44 -8.50
N VAL A 510 -12.08 22.68 -9.02
CA VAL A 510 -12.41 22.60 -10.44
C VAL A 510 -13.76 23.28 -10.68
N GLU A 511 -13.79 24.28 -11.55
CA GLU A 511 -15.01 25.01 -11.88
C GLU A 511 -15.37 24.79 -13.39
N ALA A 512 -16.60 25.07 -13.76
CA ALA A 512 -16.93 25.22 -15.17
C ALA A 512 -16.39 26.56 -15.70
N PRO A 513 -16.00 26.67 -16.99
CA PRO A 513 -15.68 27.96 -17.58
C PRO A 513 -16.81 28.96 -17.38
N ALA A 514 -16.46 30.22 -17.24
CA ALA A 514 -17.46 31.31 -17.18
C ALA A 514 -18.06 31.58 -18.55
N GLU A 515 -19.20 32.26 -18.58
CA GLU A 515 -19.75 32.78 -19.84
C GLU A 515 -18.96 34.01 -20.30
N PRO A 516 -18.68 34.14 -21.63
CA PRO A 516 -18.06 35.33 -22.16
C PRO A 516 -19.03 36.50 -22.14
N THR A 517 -18.56 37.68 -21.74
CA THR A 517 -19.36 38.91 -21.66
C THR A 517 -18.77 39.95 -22.63
N VAL A 518 -19.59 40.55 -23.46
CA VAL A 518 -19.16 41.66 -24.32
C VAL A 518 -19.07 42.94 -23.48
N THR A 519 -17.87 43.50 -23.41
CA THR A 519 -17.57 44.71 -22.64
C THR A 519 -17.67 45.97 -23.49
N ASP A 520 -17.37 45.89 -24.81
CA ASP A 520 -17.44 46.97 -25.74
C ASP A 520 -17.89 46.48 -27.14
N LEU A 521 -18.63 47.31 -27.88
CA LEU A 521 -19.07 47.05 -29.22
C LEU A 521 -18.87 48.29 -30.07
N THR A 522 -18.06 48.17 -31.11
CA THR A 522 -17.77 49.24 -32.07
C THR A 522 -18.16 48.84 -33.50
N VAL A 523 -18.49 49.84 -34.31
CA VAL A 523 -18.90 49.69 -35.71
C VAL A 523 -18.03 50.59 -36.58
N ASP A 524 -17.41 50.05 -37.61
CA ASP A 524 -16.50 50.76 -38.50
C ASP A 524 -16.79 50.46 -39.97
N PRO A 525 -17.16 51.50 -40.76
CA PRO A 525 -17.35 52.92 -40.38
C PRO A 525 -18.62 53.13 -39.54
N ALA A 526 -18.60 54.11 -38.61
CA ALA A 526 -19.70 54.42 -37.72
C ALA A 526 -20.96 54.99 -38.40
N ALA A 527 -20.84 55.49 -39.62
CA ALA A 527 -21.91 56.02 -40.47
C ALA A 527 -21.73 55.52 -41.93
N PRO A 528 -22.00 54.27 -42.23
CA PRO A 528 -21.75 53.66 -43.53
C PRO A 528 -22.78 54.18 -44.53
N ALA A 529 -22.36 54.13 -45.80
CA ALA A 529 -23.28 54.28 -46.96
C ALA A 529 -24.03 52.96 -47.19
N LEU A 530 -25.23 53.06 -47.80
CA LEU A 530 -26.00 51.89 -48.17
C LEU A 530 -25.18 50.94 -49.05
N GLY A 531 -25.10 49.65 -48.65
CA GLY A 531 -24.33 48.59 -49.30
C GLY A 531 -22.83 48.62 -48.99
N GLU A 532 -22.34 49.55 -48.16
CA GLU A 532 -20.96 49.58 -47.71
C GLU A 532 -20.70 48.46 -46.71
N SER A 533 -19.52 47.81 -46.86
CA SER A 533 -19.12 46.77 -45.91
C SER A 533 -18.71 47.38 -44.57
N VAL A 534 -19.31 46.90 -43.49
CA VAL A 534 -19.11 47.39 -42.11
C VAL A 534 -18.50 46.26 -41.28
N THR A 535 -17.48 46.59 -40.50
CA THR A 535 -16.88 45.71 -39.53
C THR A 535 -17.41 46.01 -38.14
N LEU A 536 -17.99 44.99 -37.50
CA LEU A 536 -18.45 45.00 -36.13
C LEU A 536 -17.36 44.39 -35.25
N ARG A 537 -16.91 45.10 -34.24
CA ARG A 537 -15.89 44.61 -33.29
C ARG A 537 -16.47 44.56 -31.91
N ALA A 538 -16.47 43.36 -31.30
CA ALA A 538 -16.87 43.17 -29.92
C ALA A 538 -15.63 42.80 -29.08
N THR A 539 -15.36 43.58 -28.05
CA THR A 539 -14.38 43.24 -27.02
C THR A 539 -15.08 42.38 -26.00
N VAL A 540 -14.53 41.19 -25.77
CA VAL A 540 -15.12 40.15 -24.90
C VAL A 540 -14.19 39.85 -23.74
N ALA A 541 -14.72 39.77 -22.54
CA ALA A 541 -14.00 39.38 -21.34
C ALA A 541 -14.76 38.26 -20.63
N SER A 542 -14.13 37.60 -19.67
CA SER A 542 -14.85 36.67 -18.77
C SER A 542 -15.85 37.43 -17.91
N SER A 543 -17.00 36.82 -17.66
CA SER A 543 -17.99 37.34 -16.68
C SER A 543 -17.59 37.11 -15.21
N ALA A 544 -16.52 36.36 -14.96
CA ALA A 544 -16.02 36.01 -13.66
C ALA A 544 -14.47 35.98 -13.65
N ASP A 545 -13.89 35.88 -12.46
CA ASP A 545 -12.43 35.81 -12.27
C ASP A 545 -11.91 34.39 -12.56
N ARG A 546 -12.21 33.87 -13.74
CA ARG A 546 -11.78 32.57 -14.28
C ARG A 546 -11.96 32.51 -15.79
N PRO A 547 -11.33 31.56 -16.49
CA PRO A 547 -11.47 31.36 -17.93
C PRO A 547 -12.92 31.30 -18.38
N ALA A 548 -13.18 31.84 -19.59
CA ALA A 548 -14.50 31.81 -20.19
C ALA A 548 -14.52 31.05 -21.53
N ASP A 549 -15.64 30.39 -21.79
CA ASP A 549 -15.91 29.63 -22.98
C ASP A 549 -17.40 29.74 -23.36
N GLY A 550 -17.68 30.23 -24.56
CA GLY A 550 -19.04 30.39 -25.03
C GLY A 550 -19.11 31.07 -26.40
N ASP A 551 -20.32 31.32 -26.85
CA ASP A 551 -20.59 31.91 -28.14
C ASP A 551 -21.03 33.39 -28.03
N VAL A 552 -20.46 34.26 -28.86
CA VAL A 552 -20.89 35.65 -29.02
C VAL A 552 -21.60 35.78 -30.37
N THR A 553 -22.88 36.11 -30.33
CA THR A 553 -23.70 36.28 -31.52
C THR A 553 -23.83 37.77 -31.84
N PHE A 554 -23.45 38.14 -33.07
CA PHE A 554 -23.74 39.44 -33.65
C PHE A 554 -25.08 39.39 -34.35
N ALA A 555 -25.89 40.43 -34.16
CA ALA A 555 -27.16 40.58 -34.84
C ALA A 555 -27.37 42.03 -35.30
N VAL A 556 -28.20 42.21 -36.34
CA VAL A 556 -28.65 43.49 -36.86
C VAL A 556 -30.18 43.46 -36.82
N ASP A 557 -30.79 44.46 -36.15
CA ASP A 557 -32.23 44.57 -35.95
C ASP A 557 -32.91 43.32 -35.41
N GLY A 558 -32.14 42.56 -34.57
CA GLY A 558 -32.55 41.32 -33.97
C GLY A 558 -32.29 40.04 -34.77
N GLU A 559 -31.87 40.16 -36.04
CA GLU A 559 -31.55 39.01 -36.90
C GLU A 559 -30.05 38.63 -36.77
N PRO A 560 -29.73 37.39 -36.37
CA PRO A 560 -28.33 36.95 -36.26
C PRO A 560 -27.59 36.97 -37.60
N ILE A 561 -26.40 37.59 -37.60
CA ILE A 561 -25.55 37.65 -38.80
C ILE A 561 -24.27 36.79 -38.68
N ALA A 562 -23.77 36.59 -37.45
CA ALA A 562 -22.62 35.76 -37.18
C ALA A 562 -22.57 35.32 -35.74
N THR A 563 -22.07 34.10 -35.51
CA THR A 563 -21.74 33.60 -34.15
C THR A 563 -20.26 33.26 -34.10
N LYS A 564 -19.56 33.71 -33.08
CA LYS A 564 -18.14 33.49 -32.84
C LYS A 564 -17.93 32.77 -31.53
N ARG A 565 -17.30 31.60 -31.60
CA ARG A 565 -16.83 30.91 -30.40
C ARG A 565 -15.68 31.69 -29.78
N VAL A 566 -15.76 31.95 -28.47
CA VAL A 566 -14.74 32.66 -27.71
C VAL A 566 -14.25 31.73 -26.60
N GLN A 567 -12.95 31.53 -26.59
CA GLN A 567 -12.22 30.84 -25.51
C GLN A 567 -11.14 31.82 -25.05
N LEU A 568 -11.18 32.19 -23.76
CA LEU A 568 -10.22 33.13 -23.20
C LEU A 568 -9.88 32.76 -21.75
N GLY A 569 -8.59 32.95 -21.39
CA GLY A 569 -8.10 32.89 -20.03
C GLY A 569 -8.33 34.23 -19.31
N ASP A 570 -7.22 34.87 -18.95
CA ASP A 570 -7.25 36.20 -18.35
C ASP A 570 -7.29 37.27 -19.42
N GLY A 571 -7.94 38.42 -19.16
CA GLY A 571 -7.96 39.57 -20.02
C GLY A 571 -9.17 39.61 -20.93
N SER A 572 -8.99 40.13 -22.16
CA SER A 572 -10.04 40.31 -23.16
C SER A 572 -9.56 39.95 -24.57
N VAL A 573 -10.48 39.53 -25.39
CA VAL A 573 -10.25 39.26 -26.82
C VAL A 573 -11.24 40.07 -27.66
N THR A 574 -10.84 40.51 -28.86
CA THR A 574 -11.74 41.14 -29.79
C THR A 574 -12.15 40.14 -30.86
N VAL A 575 -13.45 39.99 -31.06
CA VAL A 575 -14.02 39.21 -32.16
C VAL A 575 -14.70 40.13 -33.15
N GLU A 576 -14.66 39.76 -34.44
CA GLU A 576 -15.15 40.60 -35.53
C GLU A 576 -16.19 39.85 -36.35
N ALA A 577 -17.17 40.60 -36.83
CA ALA A 577 -18.08 40.18 -37.87
C ALA A 577 -18.20 41.29 -38.96
N THR A 578 -18.53 40.94 -40.17
CA THR A 578 -18.77 41.88 -41.24
C THR A 578 -20.19 41.79 -41.78
N THR A 579 -20.78 42.91 -42.04
CA THR A 579 -22.13 43.01 -42.61
C THR A 579 -22.20 44.17 -43.61
N ALA A 580 -23.30 44.28 -44.33
CA ALA A 580 -23.68 45.47 -45.12
C ALA A 580 -25.16 45.72 -44.93
N PHE A 581 -25.56 47.00 -44.83
CA PHE A 581 -26.96 47.38 -44.63
C PHE A 581 -27.65 47.50 -45.96
N GLU A 582 -28.84 46.92 -46.11
CA GLU A 582 -29.61 46.92 -47.34
C GLU A 582 -30.65 48.06 -47.39
N GLU A 583 -30.94 48.66 -46.23
CA GLU A 583 -31.88 49.77 -46.09
C GLU A 583 -31.22 51.00 -45.48
N PRO A 584 -31.54 52.23 -45.89
CA PRO A 584 -31.05 53.43 -45.21
C PRO A 584 -31.90 53.71 -43.94
N GLY A 585 -31.27 54.19 -42.90
CA GLY A 585 -31.98 54.52 -41.62
C GLY A 585 -31.12 54.18 -40.43
N GLU A 586 -31.79 54.14 -39.27
CA GLU A 586 -31.13 53.71 -38.04
C GLU A 586 -31.32 52.21 -37.84
N HIS A 587 -30.19 51.52 -37.68
CA HIS A 587 -30.12 50.07 -37.42
C HIS A 587 -29.53 49.79 -36.06
N THR A 588 -30.11 48.85 -35.36
CA THR A 588 -29.56 48.40 -34.05
C THR A 588 -28.65 47.22 -34.29
N VAL A 589 -27.35 47.37 -33.95
CA VAL A 589 -26.37 46.30 -33.93
C VAL A 589 -26.20 45.80 -32.52
N THR A 590 -26.23 44.49 -32.34
CA THR A 590 -25.98 43.87 -31.05
C THR A 590 -24.88 42.84 -31.13
N ALA A 591 -24.13 42.69 -30.00
CA ALA A 591 -23.23 41.55 -29.77
C ALA A 591 -23.40 41.14 -28.30
N GLY A 592 -23.84 39.90 -28.04
CA GLY A 592 -24.26 39.49 -26.69
C GLY A 592 -25.26 40.51 -26.10
N ASP A 593 -25.00 41.02 -24.92
CA ASP A 593 -25.85 41.98 -24.21
C ASP A 593 -25.57 43.47 -24.58
N ARG A 594 -24.60 43.73 -25.44
CA ARG A 594 -24.28 45.10 -25.89
C ARG A 594 -24.99 45.45 -27.16
N SER A 595 -25.42 46.70 -27.24
CA SER A 595 -26.06 47.25 -28.41
C SER A 595 -25.54 48.64 -28.76
N THR A 596 -25.54 48.98 -30.04
CA THR A 596 -25.22 50.29 -30.53
C THR A 596 -26.11 50.61 -31.75
N THR A 597 -26.39 51.89 -32.00
CA THR A 597 -27.17 52.34 -33.18
C THR A 597 -26.25 52.81 -34.28
N VAL A 598 -26.50 52.40 -35.49
CA VAL A 598 -25.74 52.76 -36.73
C VAL A 598 -26.67 53.51 -37.66
N SER A 599 -26.28 54.72 -38.10
CA SER A 599 -27.06 55.54 -39.05
C SER A 599 -26.55 55.32 -40.48
N VAL A 600 -27.30 54.63 -41.29
CA VAL A 600 -26.98 54.33 -42.70
C VAL A 600 -27.45 55.38 -43.57
N THR A 601 -26.52 56.01 -44.34
CA THR A 601 -26.86 57.08 -45.29
C THR A 601 -27.25 56.54 -46.64
N ALA A 602 -28.30 57.07 -47.22
CA ALA A 602 -28.69 56.75 -48.62
C ALA A 602 -27.53 57.05 -49.61
N ALA A 603 -27.26 56.16 -50.55
CA ALA A 603 -26.23 56.39 -51.55
C ALA A 603 -26.52 57.71 -52.25
N THR A 604 -25.64 58.72 -52.18
CA THR A 604 -25.75 59.96 -52.86
C THR A 604 -25.54 59.70 -54.35
N ALA A 605 -26.62 59.79 -55.18
CA ALA A 605 -26.54 59.74 -56.64
C ALA A 605 -25.69 60.94 -57.15
N THR A 606 -24.52 60.70 -57.68
CA THR A 606 -23.73 61.74 -58.39
C THR A 606 -24.45 62.10 -59.68
N PRO A 607 -24.78 63.40 -59.99
CA PRO A 607 -25.43 63.76 -61.21
C PRO A 607 -24.48 63.55 -62.40
N GLY A 608 -24.88 62.72 -63.40
CA GLY A 608 -24.17 62.41 -64.60
C GLY A 608 -24.05 63.67 -65.51
N GLY A 609 -22.84 64.08 -65.77
CA GLY A 609 -22.48 65.01 -66.84
C GLY A 609 -22.31 64.26 -68.13
N THR A 610 -23.24 64.51 -69.04
CA THR A 610 -23.27 64.06 -70.44
C THR A 610 -22.15 64.72 -71.21
N SER A 611 -21.33 63.97 -72.00
CA SER A 611 -20.67 64.42 -73.22
C SER A 611 -20.41 63.26 -74.15
N VAL A 612 -21.13 63.29 -75.23
CA VAL A 612 -21.01 62.44 -76.42
C VAL A 612 -19.76 62.83 -77.17
N THR A 613 -18.91 61.94 -77.61
CA THR A 613 -18.28 61.99 -78.93
C THR A 613 -17.90 60.60 -79.42
N THR A 614 -18.44 60.32 -80.58
CA THR A 614 -18.30 59.17 -81.49
C THR A 614 -16.89 59.06 -82.05
N SER A 615 -16.32 57.87 -82.20
CA SER A 615 -15.69 57.35 -83.42
C SER A 615 -15.27 55.90 -83.25
N GLU A 616 -15.85 55.11 -84.09
CA GLU A 616 -15.51 53.75 -84.49
C GLU A 616 -14.40 53.76 -85.52
N PRO A 617 -13.97 52.66 -86.16
CA PRO A 617 -13.25 51.49 -85.63
C PRO A 617 -11.94 51.26 -86.38
N THR A 618 -11.13 50.34 -86.00
CA THR A 618 -10.34 49.55 -87.02
C THR A 618 -9.91 48.20 -86.39
N GLU A 619 -10.32 47.20 -87.14
CA GLU A 619 -9.87 45.79 -87.02
C GLU A 619 -8.38 45.62 -87.27
N ARG A 620 -7.80 44.59 -86.67
CA ARG A 620 -7.11 43.47 -87.34
C ARG A 620 -6.64 42.42 -86.32
N ARG A 621 -7.23 41.36 -86.31
CA ARG A 621 -6.97 39.96 -86.66
C ARG A 621 -5.51 39.54 -86.75
N SER A 622 -5.11 38.53 -86.04
CA SER A 622 -4.66 37.19 -86.45
C SER A 622 -4.09 36.43 -85.25
N ASP A 623 -4.67 35.36 -84.98
CA ASP A 623 -4.33 33.98 -85.31
C ASP A 623 -3.09 33.41 -84.56
N GLY A 624 -3.33 32.28 -83.93
CA GLY A 624 -2.29 31.30 -83.63
C GLY A 624 -2.55 30.44 -82.40
N THR A 625 -3.53 29.55 -82.56
CA THR A 625 -3.45 28.10 -82.30
C THR A 625 -2.28 27.62 -81.44
N ALA A 626 -2.57 26.96 -80.40
CA ALA A 626 -2.58 25.49 -80.21
C ALA A 626 -2.44 25.06 -78.77
N ARG A 627 -3.30 24.16 -78.41
CA ARG A 627 -3.31 23.24 -77.30
C ARG A 627 -2.25 22.12 -77.58
N PRO A 628 -2.03 21.13 -76.72
CA PRO A 628 -1.98 20.94 -75.24
C PRO A 628 -0.69 20.22 -74.76
N THR A 629 -0.47 20.00 -73.51
CA THR A 629 -0.15 18.68 -72.88
C THR A 629 0.23 18.82 -71.41
N THR A 630 -0.40 18.07 -70.59
CA THR A 630 0.04 17.55 -69.35
C THR A 630 1.10 16.43 -69.57
N PRO A 631 1.75 15.80 -68.60
CA PRO A 631 1.98 16.08 -67.13
C PRO A 631 3.45 15.92 -66.77
N THR A 632 3.82 16.07 -65.52
CA THR A 632 4.58 15.15 -64.67
C THR A 632 5.39 15.88 -63.61
N ASP A 633 5.24 15.35 -62.38
CA ASP A 633 6.16 15.12 -61.27
C ASP A 633 7.41 16.00 -61.12
N GLY A 634 7.57 16.41 -59.87
CA GLY A 634 8.86 16.88 -59.37
C GLY A 634 8.83 17.45 -57.96
N ALA A 635 8.99 16.58 -57.03
CA ALA A 635 9.58 16.63 -55.72
C ALA A 635 10.46 17.84 -55.37
N GLY A 636 10.40 18.23 -54.11
CA GLY A 636 11.47 19.01 -53.50
C GLY A 636 11.01 19.75 -52.25
N SER A 637 11.09 19.11 -51.18
CA SER A 637 11.95 19.26 -50.02
C SER A 637 11.69 20.49 -49.14
N GLY A 638 11.30 20.20 -47.90
CA GLY A 638 11.41 21.10 -46.78
C GLY A 638 11.32 20.38 -45.47
N PHE A 639 12.32 20.14 -44.85
CA PHE A 639 12.71 19.87 -43.46
C PHE A 639 11.61 19.52 -42.43
N GLY A 640 11.64 18.25 -42.01
CA GLY A 640 10.95 17.73 -40.82
C GLY A 640 11.91 17.54 -39.65
N PRO A 641 11.37 17.16 -38.48
CA PRO A 641 12.11 17.09 -37.24
C PRO A 641 12.82 15.75 -37.01
N VAL A 642 13.86 15.82 -36.25
CA VAL A 642 14.78 14.76 -35.85
C VAL A 642 14.07 13.72 -34.98
N ALA A 643 14.09 12.45 -35.38
CA ALA A 643 13.77 11.29 -34.59
C ALA A 643 15.06 10.76 -33.96
N ALA A 644 15.04 10.55 -32.65
CA ALA A 644 16.11 9.91 -31.89
C ALA A 644 16.01 8.40 -32.01
N VAL A 645 17.15 7.77 -32.19
CA VAL A 645 17.37 6.35 -32.44
C VAL A 645 17.52 5.62 -31.13
N ILE A 646 16.80 4.51 -30.97
CA ILE A 646 17.03 3.47 -29.97
C ILE A 646 18.17 2.59 -30.46
N ALA A 647 19.18 2.35 -29.62
CA ALA A 647 20.15 1.28 -29.79
C ALA A 647 20.24 0.45 -28.52
N ALA A 648 19.77 -0.78 -28.61
CA ALA A 648 20.02 -1.85 -27.67
C ALA A 648 21.44 -2.37 -27.83
N LEU A 649 22.16 -2.60 -26.73
CA LEU A 649 23.36 -3.42 -26.71
C LEU A 649 23.36 -4.28 -25.44
N ALA A 650 23.15 -5.58 -25.67
CA ALA A 650 23.45 -6.64 -24.73
C ALA A 650 24.96 -6.88 -24.68
N ALA A 651 25.54 -7.00 -23.50
CA ALA A 651 26.85 -7.62 -23.32
C ALA A 651 26.86 -8.44 -22.02
N VAL A 652 26.97 -9.75 -22.24
CA VAL A 652 27.29 -10.79 -21.28
C VAL A 652 28.79 -10.68 -20.94
N VAL A 653 29.13 -10.67 -19.64
CA VAL A 653 30.45 -11.13 -19.18
C VAL A 653 30.33 -11.92 -17.88
N LEU A 654 30.59 -13.19 -17.95
CA LEU A 654 31.01 -14.10 -16.88
C LEU A 654 32.42 -13.71 -16.38
N PHE A 655 32.65 -13.75 -15.06
CA PHE A 655 33.89 -14.33 -14.45
C PHE A 655 33.75 -14.28 -12.91
N ARG A 656 33.56 -15.43 -12.28
CA ARG A 656 34.53 -16.28 -11.51
C ARG A 656 35.11 -15.68 -10.23
N ARG A 657 34.73 -16.35 -9.14
CA ARG A 657 35.48 -16.84 -7.96
C ARG A 657 36.68 -16.01 -7.41
N GLN A 658 36.58 -15.55 -6.21
CA GLN A 658 37.26 -16.20 -5.06
C GLN A 658 36.48 -15.93 -3.78
#